data_9a4784a7702f45de3489f3625fc4806b
#
_entry.id   9a4784a7702f45de3489f3625fc4806b
#
_cell.length_a   1.000
_cell.length_b   1.000
_cell.length_c   1.000
_cell.angle_alpha   90.00
_cell.angle_beta   90.00
_cell.angle_gamma   90.00
#
_symmetry.space_group_name_H-M   'P 1'
#
loop_
_entity.id
_entity.type
_entity.pdbx_description
1 polymer ?
#
loop_
_entity_poly.entity_id
_entity_poly.type
_entity_poly.pdbx_seq_one_letter_code
_entity_poly.pdbx_strand_id
1 'polypeptide(L)'
;RIRITTPDPYFNTLGGALAVAADGIWGEEGVWLHGAVGWRMPLSGWRAAYVGDVLGWHDRARTHFDNYAASQVTEVPNTISHPAQDSALALARSAKIWGTPQYSNGYICRNPRRNNQMHHYDMNLCYIDELLWHFNWTGDLEYAHRMWPLLTLHLAWEKRNFDPDNDGLYDAYACIWASDALYYNSGAVTHSSAYNYRGNKLAALIAEKIGEDPTPYREEADKILKALNTRLWLPERGHWAEFQDFMGHRRLHEDAAVWTIYHALDSDVADPFQAYLATSYIDREIPHIPVVTSDDVLAADAALPVNAGPYAHWQEQLKTAGAAVNAGKYATVATTDWMPYSWSINNVAFAEVMHTSLAYFQAGRREAGFKLLKSSVLDGMYLGDSPGNFGQISFYDAARGECYRDFGDPIGVASRALIQGLYGILPDALNGRLLIKPGFPEEWEYASLHTPDIDFDFKAGEAATGKYSSRDCSLYTVTHRLPAVRNLELQFPARRSAVARLTVNGQNAAWRLVENSVGRPMLSVSVPAASGEEVTINVAWEGELLEAPASVDAYPATRVRKAGPVSFIAMEQGQMKWWAPVEHPVSDKGNKPVPAGDFKAVDSARCTPVDMQKVFNANVTDIFRNEYLSPRSPYTTLQLPKQGIGEWCHPLKTVDIDDSGLRAAVRKGLLETKLGIPFRTPAEGHNIAFTSLWDNYPDSLQIPLQGKASRAYLLMAGSTNHMQCHIDNGVIRVYYEDGTCDTLSLVNPDNWPPIEQIFFEDGKSFNRHAPSLYRLRLKTGELSNNFGEELGFT
;
A
#
# COMPACT_ATOMS: atom_id res chain seq x y z
N ARG A 1 4.12 -21.46 -22.12
CA ARG A 1 3.18 -20.35 -22.35
C ARG A 1 2.01 -20.48 -21.40
N ILE A 2 1.57 -19.34 -20.85
CA ILE A 2 0.26 -19.27 -20.17
C ILE A 2 -0.82 -19.10 -21.23
N ARG A 3 -1.88 -19.90 -21.13
CA ARG A 3 -3.11 -19.76 -21.94
C ARG A 3 -4.28 -19.65 -20.98
N ILE A 4 -5.12 -18.67 -21.23
CA ILE A 4 -6.29 -18.35 -20.42
C ILE A 4 -7.50 -18.30 -21.35
N THR A 5 -8.59 -18.90 -20.92
CA THR A 5 -9.87 -18.81 -21.61
C THR A 5 -10.97 -18.58 -20.58
N THR A 6 -11.65 -17.46 -20.70
CA THR A 6 -12.74 -17.05 -19.80
C THR A 6 -13.86 -16.38 -20.61
N PRO A 7 -15.03 -16.17 -20.02
CA PRO A 7 -16.09 -15.35 -20.63
C PRO A 7 -15.68 -13.89 -20.86
N ASP A 8 -14.66 -13.40 -20.17
CA ASP A 8 -14.19 -12.03 -20.27
C ASP A 8 -13.01 -11.91 -21.25
N PRO A 9 -13.20 -11.25 -22.41
CA PRO A 9 -12.17 -11.18 -23.44
C PRO A 9 -10.91 -10.43 -23.02
N TYR A 10 -10.98 -9.49 -22.07
CA TYR A 10 -9.83 -8.74 -21.60
C TYR A 10 -8.85 -9.62 -20.84
N PHE A 11 -9.34 -10.63 -20.12
CA PHE A 11 -8.48 -11.58 -19.41
C PHE A 11 -7.79 -12.60 -20.32
N ASN A 12 -8.40 -12.93 -21.45
CA ASN A 12 -7.87 -13.96 -22.35
C ASN A 12 -6.51 -13.57 -22.97
N THR A 13 -6.14 -12.29 -22.95
CA THR A 13 -4.86 -11.80 -23.45
C THR A 13 -3.75 -11.74 -22.41
N LEU A 14 -4.11 -11.77 -21.11
CA LEU A 14 -3.18 -11.53 -20.01
C LEU A 14 -2.04 -12.55 -19.93
N GLY A 15 -2.33 -13.82 -20.18
CA GLY A 15 -1.30 -14.87 -20.11
C GLY A 15 -0.15 -14.62 -21.08
N GLY A 16 -0.46 -14.27 -22.33
CA GLY A 16 0.53 -13.92 -23.33
C GLY A 16 1.27 -12.63 -23.01
N ALA A 17 0.54 -11.59 -22.57
CA ALA A 17 1.10 -10.30 -22.22
C ALA A 17 2.09 -10.42 -21.05
N LEU A 18 1.73 -11.16 -19.98
CA LEU A 18 2.63 -11.42 -18.86
C LEU A 18 3.93 -12.09 -19.26
N ALA A 19 3.85 -13.12 -20.11
CA ALA A 19 5.04 -13.81 -20.56
C ALA A 19 5.99 -12.91 -21.38
N VAL A 20 5.43 -12.07 -22.26
CA VAL A 20 6.22 -11.11 -23.05
C VAL A 20 6.83 -10.03 -22.15
N ALA A 21 6.06 -9.46 -21.24
CA ALA A 21 6.54 -8.42 -20.33
C ALA A 21 7.64 -8.96 -19.38
N ALA A 22 7.44 -10.15 -18.82
CA ALA A 22 8.43 -10.80 -17.95
C ALA A 22 9.74 -11.14 -18.68
N ASP A 23 9.66 -11.56 -19.94
CA ASP A 23 10.85 -11.78 -20.78
C ASP A 23 11.53 -10.45 -21.14
N GLY A 24 10.75 -9.39 -21.38
CA GLY A 24 11.23 -8.04 -21.68
C GLY A 24 12.04 -7.39 -20.55
N ILE A 25 11.74 -7.71 -19.30
CA ILE A 25 12.50 -7.23 -18.13
C ILE A 25 13.60 -8.20 -17.67
N TRP A 26 13.77 -9.33 -18.33
CA TRP A 26 14.90 -10.23 -18.04
C TRP A 26 16.21 -9.62 -18.53
N GLY A 27 17.18 -9.47 -17.63
CA GLY A 27 18.48 -8.88 -17.91
C GLY A 27 19.54 -9.92 -18.27
N GLU A 28 20.57 -9.49 -18.99
CA GLU A 28 21.72 -10.33 -19.37
C GLU A 28 22.48 -10.86 -18.14
N GLU A 29 22.37 -10.17 -17.02
CA GLU A 29 23.00 -10.58 -15.76
C GLU A 29 22.25 -11.76 -15.07
N GLY A 30 21.15 -12.23 -15.67
CA GLY A 30 20.36 -13.33 -15.11
C GLY A 30 19.48 -12.90 -13.95
N VAL A 31 18.90 -11.71 -14.01
CA VAL A 31 17.96 -11.18 -13.04
C VAL A 31 16.81 -10.45 -13.73
N TRP A 32 15.66 -10.39 -13.09
CA TRP A 32 14.61 -9.47 -13.50
C TRP A 32 15.00 -8.05 -13.11
N LEU A 33 14.80 -7.14 -14.05
CA LEU A 33 15.09 -5.72 -13.90
C LEU A 33 13.85 -4.96 -13.42
N HIS A 34 14.05 -3.76 -12.88
CA HIS A 34 12.98 -2.92 -12.40
C HIS A 34 12.00 -2.49 -13.51
N GLY A 35 12.50 -2.20 -14.71
CA GLY A 35 11.66 -1.84 -15.85
C GLY A 35 12.22 -2.30 -17.18
N ALA A 36 11.36 -2.35 -18.21
CA ALA A 36 11.74 -2.77 -19.54
C ALA A 36 12.46 -1.66 -20.33
N VAL A 37 12.02 -0.40 -20.18
CA VAL A 37 12.52 0.77 -20.90
C VAL A 37 13.04 1.81 -19.93
N GLY A 38 12.16 2.48 -19.20
CA GLY A 38 12.57 3.35 -18.10
C GLY A 38 13.06 2.51 -16.91
N TRP A 39 14.05 3.01 -16.19
CA TRP A 39 14.58 2.32 -15.00
C TRP A 39 15.02 0.87 -15.25
N ARG A 40 15.56 0.58 -16.42
CA ARG A 40 16.08 -0.74 -16.76
C ARG A 40 17.36 -1.04 -15.98
N MET A 41 17.21 -1.36 -14.71
CA MET A 41 18.33 -1.57 -13.79
C MET A 41 18.03 -2.70 -12.80
N PRO A 42 19.08 -3.35 -12.26
CA PRO A 42 18.92 -4.38 -11.24
C PRO A 42 18.35 -3.82 -9.94
N LEU A 43 17.42 -4.55 -9.36
CA LEU A 43 16.94 -4.37 -7.98
C LEU A 43 16.70 -5.76 -7.37
N SER A 44 17.18 -6.01 -6.15
CA SER A 44 17.17 -7.34 -5.55
C SER A 44 15.76 -7.86 -5.29
N GLY A 45 14.88 -7.05 -4.78
CA GLY A 45 13.51 -7.42 -4.47
C GLY A 45 12.57 -6.28 -4.79
N TRP A 46 11.82 -6.42 -5.88
CA TRP A 46 10.83 -5.46 -6.32
C TRP A 46 9.62 -6.16 -6.91
N ARG A 47 9.21 -7.26 -6.28
CA ARG A 47 8.07 -8.10 -6.67
C ARG A 47 8.16 -8.74 -8.06
N ALA A 48 9.20 -8.46 -8.84
CA ALA A 48 9.33 -8.96 -10.20
C ALA A 48 9.51 -10.48 -10.27
N ALA A 49 10.25 -11.05 -9.33
CA ALA A 49 10.60 -12.46 -9.34
C ALA A 49 9.41 -13.40 -9.06
N TYR A 50 8.32 -12.89 -8.49
CA TYR A 50 7.09 -13.68 -8.37
C TYR A 50 6.60 -14.28 -9.69
N VAL A 51 6.82 -13.57 -10.80
CA VAL A 51 6.36 -14.03 -12.12
C VAL A 51 7.06 -15.30 -12.59
N GLY A 52 8.29 -15.55 -12.14
CA GLY A 52 9.09 -16.69 -12.59
C GLY A 52 8.40 -18.02 -12.33
N ASP A 53 7.97 -18.24 -11.11
CA ASP A 53 7.30 -19.48 -10.72
C ASP A 53 5.91 -19.60 -11.35
N VAL A 54 5.17 -18.50 -11.44
CA VAL A 54 3.85 -18.46 -12.10
C VAL A 54 3.95 -18.88 -13.58
N LEU A 55 5.03 -18.48 -14.26
CA LEU A 55 5.29 -18.86 -15.64
C LEU A 55 5.89 -20.25 -15.80
N GLY A 56 6.25 -20.94 -14.72
CA GLY A 56 7.00 -22.18 -14.73
C GLY A 56 8.48 -22.01 -15.12
N TRP A 57 9.02 -20.81 -14.91
CA TRP A 57 10.42 -20.46 -15.20
C TRP A 57 11.29 -20.62 -13.94
N HIS A 58 11.15 -21.73 -13.25
CA HIS A 58 11.84 -21.99 -11.99
C HIS A 58 13.36 -21.86 -12.07
N ASP A 59 13.96 -22.21 -13.21
CA ASP A 59 15.41 -22.05 -13.40
C ASP A 59 15.82 -20.58 -13.50
N ARG A 60 15.00 -19.73 -14.13
CA ARG A 60 15.23 -18.27 -14.13
C ARG A 60 15.06 -17.70 -12.72
N ALA A 61 14.04 -18.15 -11.98
CA ALA A 61 13.83 -17.75 -10.60
C ALA A 61 15.05 -18.10 -9.73
N ARG A 62 15.55 -19.34 -9.80
CA ARG A 62 16.77 -19.74 -9.11
C ARG A 62 17.98 -18.91 -9.52
N THR A 63 18.17 -18.66 -10.82
CA THR A 63 19.25 -17.81 -11.31
C THR A 63 19.19 -16.41 -10.73
N HIS A 64 18.00 -15.81 -10.68
CA HIS A 64 17.79 -14.51 -10.04
C HIS A 64 18.16 -14.52 -8.56
N PHE A 65 17.64 -15.49 -7.81
CA PHE A 65 17.92 -15.61 -6.38
C PHE A 65 19.39 -15.89 -6.08
N ASP A 66 20.05 -16.78 -6.84
CA ASP A 66 21.47 -17.09 -6.67
C ASP A 66 22.36 -15.86 -6.94
N ASN A 67 22.01 -15.06 -7.94
CA ASN A 67 22.78 -13.86 -8.28
C ASN A 67 22.70 -12.79 -7.21
N TYR A 68 21.56 -12.65 -6.55
CA TYR A 68 21.43 -11.73 -5.42
C TYR A 68 21.91 -12.33 -4.10
N ALA A 69 21.85 -13.66 -3.92
CA ALA A 69 22.49 -14.32 -2.80
C ALA A 69 23.99 -14.02 -2.76
N ALA A 70 24.64 -14.01 -3.92
CA ALA A 70 26.05 -13.65 -4.06
C ALA A 70 26.33 -12.14 -3.80
N SER A 71 25.30 -11.31 -3.65
CA SER A 71 25.42 -9.89 -3.28
C SER A 71 25.19 -9.64 -1.77
N GLN A 72 24.95 -10.68 -0.99
CA GLN A 72 24.79 -10.52 0.44
C GLN A 72 26.10 -10.13 1.11
N VAL A 73 26.03 -9.16 2.01
CA VAL A 73 27.17 -8.74 2.83
C VAL A 73 27.43 -9.78 3.92
N THR A 74 28.66 -10.31 3.98
CA THR A 74 29.06 -11.36 4.91
C THR A 74 30.31 -11.03 5.72
N GLU A 75 31.01 -9.95 5.39
CA GLU A 75 32.33 -9.61 5.95
C GLU A 75 32.37 -8.26 6.68
N VAL A 76 31.21 -7.62 6.84
CA VAL A 76 31.10 -6.34 7.55
C VAL A 76 30.53 -6.58 8.95
N PRO A 77 31.34 -6.44 10.03
CA PRO A 77 30.86 -6.68 11.37
C PRO A 77 29.73 -5.75 11.79
N ASN A 78 28.86 -6.25 12.65
CA ASN A 78 27.75 -5.51 13.22
C ASN A 78 28.18 -4.64 14.39
N THR A 79 29.05 -3.68 14.14
CA THR A 79 29.59 -2.80 15.19
C THR A 79 28.75 -1.55 15.43
N ILE A 80 27.78 -1.29 14.52
CA ILE A 80 26.95 -0.11 14.59
C ILE A 80 25.60 -0.50 15.21
N SER A 81 25.35 0.01 16.40
CA SER A 81 24.09 -0.21 17.08
C SER A 81 22.95 0.59 16.45
N HIS A 82 21.75 0.05 16.55
CA HIS A 82 20.51 0.78 16.24
C HIS A 82 20.46 2.12 16.99
N PRO A 83 19.86 3.18 16.45
CA PRO A 83 19.68 4.43 17.17
C PRO A 83 18.88 4.18 18.44
N ALA A 84 19.51 4.45 19.57
CA ALA A 84 18.83 4.40 20.84
C ALA A 84 17.93 5.63 20.99
N GLN A 85 16.79 5.43 21.62
CA GLN A 85 15.97 6.55 22.06
C GLN A 85 16.67 7.34 23.17
N ASP A 86 16.61 8.64 23.10
CA ASP A 86 16.87 9.49 24.25
C ASP A 86 15.59 9.60 25.08
N SER A 87 15.50 8.79 26.11
CA SER A 87 14.32 8.75 26.97
C SER A 87 14.06 10.07 27.71
N ALA A 88 15.10 10.85 27.98
CA ALA A 88 14.98 12.13 28.67
C ALA A 88 14.36 13.21 27.78
N LEU A 89 14.71 13.19 26.50
CA LEU A 89 14.20 14.13 25.52
C LEU A 89 13.05 13.56 24.69
N ALA A 90 12.67 12.31 24.92
CA ALA A 90 11.71 11.58 24.10
C ALA A 90 12.08 11.50 22.60
N LEU A 91 13.36 11.53 22.28
CA LEU A 91 13.90 11.57 20.94
C LEU A 91 14.68 10.29 20.63
N ALA A 92 14.61 9.84 19.38
CA ALA A 92 15.54 8.84 18.91
C ALA A 92 16.92 9.48 18.75
N ARG A 93 17.91 8.90 19.35
CA ARG A 93 19.31 9.26 19.10
C ARG A 93 19.73 8.58 17.81
N SER A 94 20.04 9.34 16.82
CA SER A 94 20.68 8.80 15.64
C SER A 94 22.02 9.48 15.42
N ALA A 95 23.08 8.76 15.70
CA ALA A 95 24.39 9.06 15.11
C ALA A 95 24.45 8.55 13.67
N LYS A 96 23.34 8.08 13.11
CA LYS A 96 23.28 7.41 11.82
C LYS A 96 23.27 8.40 10.69
N ILE A 97 24.23 8.27 9.82
CA ILE A 97 24.08 8.62 8.41
C ILE A 97 23.20 7.52 7.83
N TRP A 98 22.14 7.90 7.13
CA TRP A 98 21.26 6.96 6.47
C TRP A 98 22.05 5.86 5.73
N GLY A 99 21.68 4.63 5.92
CA GLY A 99 22.28 3.49 5.26
C GLY A 99 23.51 2.91 5.92
N THR A 100 24.28 3.70 6.65
CA THR A 100 25.54 3.23 7.23
C THR A 100 25.39 2.03 8.16
N PRO A 101 24.39 1.97 9.06
CA PRO A 101 24.21 0.82 9.94
C PRO A 101 23.54 -0.37 9.28
N GLN A 102 22.88 -0.14 8.16
CA GLN A 102 22.22 -1.18 7.40
C GLN A 102 23.20 -1.94 6.53
N TYR A 103 24.28 -1.29 6.09
CA TYR A 103 25.35 -1.97 5.37
C TYR A 103 26.21 -2.78 6.35
N SER A 104 25.72 -3.97 6.65
CA SER A 104 26.37 -4.93 7.54
C SER A 104 25.98 -6.37 7.18
N ASN A 105 26.57 -7.35 7.84
CA ASN A 105 26.31 -8.76 7.56
C ASN A 105 24.82 -9.09 7.57
N GLY A 106 24.35 -9.63 6.46
CA GLY A 106 22.94 -9.99 6.20
C GLY A 106 22.26 -9.11 5.18
N TYR A 107 22.76 -7.88 4.93
CA TYR A 107 22.19 -7.01 3.91
C TYR A 107 22.43 -7.54 2.51
N ILE A 108 21.41 -7.52 1.65
CA ILE A 108 21.50 -7.94 0.25
C ILE A 108 21.60 -6.68 -0.61
N CYS A 109 22.72 -6.56 -1.33
CA CYS A 109 23.05 -5.37 -2.11
C CYS A 109 22.25 -5.27 -3.41
N ARG A 110 22.21 -4.06 -3.95
CA ARG A 110 21.44 -3.71 -5.14
C ARG A 110 21.88 -4.45 -6.42
N ASN A 111 23.20 -4.58 -6.61
CA ASN A 111 23.72 -5.16 -7.84
C ASN A 111 23.98 -6.66 -7.67
N PRO A 112 23.55 -7.50 -8.62
CA PRO A 112 23.79 -8.94 -8.53
C PRO A 112 25.27 -9.24 -8.49
N ARG A 113 25.67 -10.21 -7.66
CA ARG A 113 27.06 -10.67 -7.46
C ARG A 113 28.04 -9.61 -6.92
N ARG A 114 27.53 -8.49 -6.42
CA ARG A 114 28.34 -7.39 -5.86
C ARG A 114 27.78 -6.94 -4.53
N ASN A 115 28.56 -7.08 -3.47
CA ASN A 115 28.17 -6.73 -2.11
C ASN A 115 28.70 -5.35 -1.66
N ASN A 116 28.81 -4.40 -2.56
CA ASN A 116 29.45 -3.12 -2.32
C ASN A 116 28.57 -1.90 -2.57
N GLN A 117 27.28 -2.10 -2.86
CA GLN A 117 26.36 -1.00 -3.08
C GLN A 117 25.04 -1.21 -2.34
N MET A 118 24.79 -0.32 -1.41
CA MET A 118 23.54 -0.26 -0.69
C MET A 118 22.44 0.43 -1.52
N HIS A 119 21.20 0.03 -1.26
CA HIS A 119 20.01 0.73 -1.69
C HIS A 119 19.02 0.77 -0.51
N HIS A 120 17.73 0.52 -0.71
CA HIS A 120 16.74 0.51 0.35
C HIS A 120 16.68 -0.84 1.07
N TYR A 121 16.39 -0.82 2.34
CA TYR A 121 16.34 -2.05 3.12
C TYR A 121 15.11 -2.90 2.80
N ASP A 122 13.97 -2.28 2.53
CA ASP A 122 12.70 -2.95 2.25
C ASP A 122 12.72 -3.81 0.98
N MET A 123 13.62 -3.54 0.06
CA MET A 123 13.88 -4.45 -1.07
C MET A 123 14.40 -5.81 -0.62
N ASN A 124 15.13 -5.86 0.48
CA ASN A 124 15.55 -7.12 1.08
C ASN A 124 14.35 -7.92 1.60
N LEU A 125 13.37 -7.28 2.22
CA LEU A 125 12.13 -7.91 2.65
C LEU A 125 11.41 -8.58 1.49
N CYS A 126 11.26 -7.87 0.38
CA CYS A 126 10.60 -8.38 -0.80
C CYS A 126 11.38 -9.53 -1.46
N TYR A 127 12.70 -9.41 -1.61
CA TYR A 127 13.53 -10.48 -2.16
C TYR A 127 13.40 -11.78 -1.36
N ILE A 128 13.40 -11.68 -0.04
CA ILE A 128 13.21 -12.85 0.83
C ILE A 128 11.80 -13.44 0.67
N ASP A 129 10.77 -12.61 0.57
CA ASP A 129 9.41 -13.10 0.36
C ASP A 129 9.25 -13.78 -1.00
N GLU A 130 9.83 -13.23 -2.07
CA GLU A 130 9.88 -13.85 -3.40
C GLU A 130 10.57 -15.22 -3.36
N LEU A 131 11.70 -15.33 -2.65
CA LEU A 131 12.41 -16.59 -2.44
C LEU A 131 11.57 -17.61 -1.67
N LEU A 132 10.87 -17.18 -0.63
CA LEU A 132 10.00 -18.05 0.16
C LEU A 132 8.81 -18.55 -0.66
N TRP A 133 8.25 -17.73 -1.53
CA TRP A 133 7.23 -18.15 -2.49
C TRP A 133 7.77 -19.18 -3.49
N HIS A 134 9.01 -19.03 -3.94
CA HIS A 134 9.66 -20.04 -4.78
C HIS A 134 9.70 -21.42 -4.10
N PHE A 135 10.02 -21.46 -2.80
CA PHE A 135 9.96 -22.73 -2.05
C PHE A 135 8.54 -23.28 -1.94
N ASN A 136 7.53 -22.43 -1.78
CA ASN A 136 6.14 -22.87 -1.79
C ASN A 136 5.71 -23.46 -3.15
N TRP A 137 6.25 -22.93 -4.26
CA TRP A 137 5.99 -23.47 -5.59
C TRP A 137 6.72 -24.78 -5.85
N THR A 138 7.99 -24.85 -5.50
CA THR A 138 8.85 -25.98 -5.92
C THR A 138 8.94 -27.10 -4.88
N GLY A 139 8.90 -26.77 -3.61
CA GLY A 139 9.19 -27.70 -2.52
C GLY A 139 10.62 -28.25 -2.56
N ASP A 140 11.56 -27.53 -3.22
CA ASP A 140 12.94 -27.95 -3.41
C ASP A 140 13.73 -27.78 -2.09
N LEU A 141 13.80 -28.87 -1.32
CA LEU A 141 14.52 -28.87 -0.04
C LEU A 141 16.04 -28.80 -0.18
N GLU A 142 16.60 -29.27 -1.29
CA GLU A 142 18.04 -29.16 -1.56
C GLU A 142 18.40 -27.69 -1.79
N TYR A 143 17.61 -27.00 -2.59
CA TYR A 143 17.78 -25.56 -2.80
C TYR A 143 17.52 -24.76 -1.53
N ALA A 144 16.51 -25.11 -0.76
CA ALA A 144 16.22 -24.49 0.53
C ALA A 144 17.40 -24.65 1.51
N HIS A 145 18.00 -25.82 1.59
CA HIS A 145 19.22 -26.06 2.39
C HIS A 145 20.41 -25.22 1.91
N ARG A 146 20.59 -25.08 0.61
CA ARG A 146 21.64 -24.23 0.04
C ARG A 146 21.45 -22.76 0.35
N MET A 147 20.21 -22.28 0.37
CA MET A 147 19.85 -20.89 0.64
C MET A 147 19.66 -20.58 2.14
N TRP A 148 19.73 -21.60 2.98
CA TRP A 148 19.53 -21.46 4.42
C TRP A 148 20.45 -20.44 5.08
N PRO A 149 21.79 -20.42 4.80
CA PRO A 149 22.68 -19.41 5.37
C PRO A 149 22.31 -17.97 4.99
N LEU A 150 21.88 -17.76 3.75
CA LEU A 150 21.39 -16.43 3.30
C LEU A 150 20.17 -15.98 4.08
N LEU A 151 19.17 -16.88 4.21
CA LEU A 151 17.91 -16.60 4.90
C LEU A 151 18.14 -16.27 6.38
N THR A 152 18.90 -17.10 7.06
CA THR A 152 19.17 -16.93 8.50
C THR A 152 19.98 -15.67 8.80
N LEU A 153 20.96 -15.37 7.96
CA LEU A 153 21.77 -14.16 8.11
C LEU A 153 20.95 -12.89 7.85
N HIS A 154 20.02 -12.94 6.88
CA HIS A 154 19.08 -11.85 6.65
C HIS A 154 18.14 -11.64 7.85
N LEU A 155 17.50 -12.70 8.35
CA LEU A 155 16.60 -12.58 9.51
C LEU A 155 17.32 -12.03 10.75
N ALA A 156 18.56 -12.43 10.98
CA ALA A 156 19.38 -11.87 12.05
C ALA A 156 19.72 -10.39 11.82
N TRP A 157 19.92 -9.98 10.56
CA TRP A 157 20.15 -8.59 10.19
C TRP A 157 18.88 -7.75 10.41
N GLU A 158 17.71 -8.23 10.00
CA GLU A 158 16.42 -7.59 10.24
C GLU A 158 16.19 -7.38 11.74
N LYS A 159 16.29 -8.45 12.52
CA LYS A 159 16.10 -8.39 13.97
C LYS A 159 17.00 -7.36 14.64
N ARG A 160 18.27 -7.36 14.31
CA ARG A 160 19.25 -6.46 14.92
C ARG A 160 19.04 -4.99 14.55
N ASN A 161 18.64 -4.72 13.32
CA ASN A 161 18.52 -3.36 12.84
C ASN A 161 17.14 -2.74 13.08
N PHE A 162 16.10 -3.56 13.10
CA PHE A 162 14.72 -3.05 13.08
C PHE A 162 13.85 -3.49 14.25
N ASP A 163 14.28 -4.45 15.06
CA ASP A 163 13.64 -4.79 16.35
C ASP A 163 14.69 -4.98 17.46
N PRO A 164 15.53 -3.94 17.74
CA PRO A 164 16.61 -4.05 18.72
C PRO A 164 16.11 -4.09 20.16
N ASP A 165 14.92 -3.56 20.45
CA ASP A 165 14.27 -3.60 21.76
C ASP A 165 13.49 -4.90 21.99
N ASN A 166 13.43 -5.74 20.98
CA ASN A 166 12.85 -7.07 21.02
C ASN A 166 11.36 -7.09 21.40
N ASP A 167 10.63 -6.08 20.96
CA ASP A 167 9.19 -5.96 21.26
C ASP A 167 8.30 -6.68 20.22
N GLY A 168 8.90 -7.20 19.14
CA GLY A 168 8.23 -7.95 18.06
C GLY A 168 7.63 -7.07 16.98
N LEU A 169 7.82 -5.77 17.02
CA LEU A 169 7.45 -4.85 15.94
C LEU A 169 8.70 -4.30 15.26
N TYR A 170 8.73 -4.39 13.95
CA TYR A 170 9.90 -3.99 13.17
C TYR A 170 9.77 -2.55 12.71
N ASP A 171 10.77 -1.76 13.05
CA ASP A 171 10.84 -0.34 12.72
C ASP A 171 11.10 -0.11 11.23
N ALA A 172 10.69 1.02 10.73
CA ALA A 172 11.11 1.51 9.44
C ALA A 172 11.58 2.96 9.55
N TYR A 173 12.59 3.31 8.77
CA TYR A 173 13.15 4.66 8.73
C TYR A 173 12.88 5.35 7.41
N ALA A 174 13.03 4.64 6.34
CA ALA A 174 12.59 5.02 5.01
C ALA A 174 12.14 3.76 4.31
N CYS A 175 11.02 3.86 3.70
CA CYS A 175 10.41 2.79 2.95
C CYS A 175 10.06 3.34 1.58
N ILE A 176 10.47 2.65 0.55
CA ILE A 176 10.09 2.99 -0.82
C ILE A 176 9.00 2.07 -1.34
N TRP A 177 8.56 1.17 -0.49
CA TRP A 177 7.48 0.27 -0.83
C TRP A 177 6.31 1.08 -1.31
N ALA A 178 5.64 0.84 -2.29
CA ALA A 178 4.54 1.61 -2.84
C ALA A 178 4.85 3.07 -3.22
N SER A 179 5.84 3.72 -2.64
CA SER A 179 6.13 5.12 -2.95
C SER A 179 7.53 5.54 -2.57
N ASP A 180 8.19 6.23 -3.48
CA ASP A 180 9.44 6.93 -3.20
C ASP A 180 9.30 8.07 -2.19
N ALA A 181 8.11 8.37 -1.75
CA ALA A 181 7.82 9.47 -0.82
C ALA A 181 7.46 9.00 0.59
N LEU A 182 7.61 7.72 0.91
CA LEU A 182 7.36 7.20 2.25
C LEU A 182 8.57 7.38 3.16
N TYR A 183 8.39 8.22 4.17
CA TYR A 183 9.40 8.50 5.18
C TYR A 183 8.82 8.27 6.58
N TYR A 184 8.84 7.04 7.04
CA TYR A 184 8.51 6.79 8.44
C TYR A 184 9.55 7.43 9.37
N ASN A 185 9.08 8.02 10.44
CA ASN A 185 9.94 8.65 11.45
C ASN A 185 10.51 7.65 12.45
N SER A 186 11.04 6.53 12.00
CA SER A 186 11.33 5.37 12.83
C SER A 186 10.12 4.95 13.67
N GLY A 187 9.77 3.73 13.61
CA GLY A 187 8.64 3.26 14.40
C GLY A 187 8.19 1.89 13.90
N ALA A 188 7.38 1.26 14.71
CA ALA A 188 6.82 -0.04 14.43
C ALA A 188 5.87 0.04 13.23
N VAL A 189 6.26 -0.53 12.12
CA VAL A 189 5.50 -0.47 10.85
C VAL A 189 4.84 -1.81 10.58
N THR A 190 3.55 -1.77 10.27
CA THR A 190 2.75 -3.00 10.07
C THR A 190 3.28 -3.84 8.93
N HIS A 191 3.56 -3.29 7.74
CA HIS A 191 4.00 -4.10 6.61
C HIS A 191 5.39 -4.71 6.81
N SER A 192 6.36 -3.98 7.40
CA SER A 192 7.68 -4.53 7.71
C SER A 192 7.59 -5.66 8.74
N SER A 193 6.74 -5.49 9.76
CA SER A 193 6.50 -6.52 10.76
C SER A 193 5.79 -7.74 10.15
N ALA A 194 4.85 -7.54 9.22
CA ALA A 194 4.18 -8.62 8.52
C ALA A 194 5.14 -9.46 7.66
N TYR A 195 6.04 -8.84 6.93
CA TYR A 195 7.09 -9.54 6.19
C TYR A 195 7.99 -10.37 7.12
N ASN A 196 8.41 -9.78 8.24
CA ASN A 196 9.25 -10.49 9.22
C ASN A 196 8.51 -11.64 9.91
N TYR A 197 7.19 -11.49 10.15
CA TYR A 197 6.36 -12.60 10.61
C TYR A 197 6.37 -13.76 9.61
N ARG A 198 6.07 -13.49 8.33
CA ARG A 198 6.08 -14.50 7.29
C ARG A 198 7.45 -15.11 7.11
N GLY A 199 8.51 -14.28 7.10
CA GLY A 199 9.89 -14.74 6.99
C GLY A 199 10.26 -15.76 8.07
N ASN A 200 9.98 -15.45 9.32
CA ASN A 200 10.25 -16.33 10.46
C ASN A 200 9.33 -17.58 10.46
N LYS A 201 8.05 -17.43 10.15
CA LYS A 201 7.10 -18.54 10.04
C LYS A 201 7.56 -19.58 9.02
N LEU A 202 7.96 -19.15 7.84
CA LEU A 202 8.42 -20.06 6.79
C LEU A 202 9.83 -20.56 7.05
N ALA A 203 10.70 -19.76 7.67
CA ALA A 203 12.02 -20.24 8.13
C ALA A 203 11.88 -21.38 9.15
N ALA A 204 10.93 -21.30 10.09
CA ALA A 204 10.67 -22.40 11.02
C ALA A 204 10.22 -23.68 10.27
N LEU A 205 9.33 -23.56 9.28
CA LEU A 205 8.89 -24.70 8.47
C LEU A 205 10.07 -25.30 7.67
N ILE A 206 10.87 -24.46 7.05
CA ILE A 206 12.04 -24.90 6.27
C ILE A 206 13.04 -25.59 7.19
N ALA A 207 13.34 -25.03 8.37
CA ALA A 207 14.24 -25.63 9.36
C ALA A 207 13.82 -27.05 9.70
N GLU A 208 12.54 -27.27 10.01
CA GLU A 208 12.01 -28.62 10.28
C GLU A 208 12.25 -29.58 9.11
N LYS A 209 12.07 -29.12 7.87
CA LYS A 209 12.21 -29.94 6.66
C LYS A 209 13.66 -30.29 6.33
N ILE A 210 14.61 -29.40 6.63
CA ILE A 210 16.04 -29.61 6.32
C ILE A 210 16.84 -30.11 7.53
N GLY A 211 16.22 -30.30 8.71
CA GLY A 211 16.86 -30.83 9.90
C GLY A 211 17.60 -29.81 10.76
N GLU A 212 17.26 -28.53 10.61
CA GLU A 212 17.75 -27.41 11.44
C GLU A 212 16.81 -27.15 12.62
N ASP A 213 17.22 -26.33 13.58
CA ASP A 213 16.38 -25.95 14.72
C ASP A 213 15.31 -24.92 14.34
N PRO A 214 14.01 -25.26 14.35
CA PRO A 214 12.94 -24.34 14.04
C PRO A 214 12.57 -23.39 15.19
N THR A 215 13.01 -23.68 16.41
CA THR A 215 12.53 -23.03 17.64
C THR A 215 12.69 -21.51 17.63
N PRO A 216 13.87 -20.94 17.31
CA PRO A 216 14.06 -19.50 17.40
C PRO A 216 13.17 -18.73 16.39
N TYR A 217 12.92 -19.33 15.25
CA TYR A 217 12.08 -18.71 14.20
C TYR A 217 10.58 -18.79 14.54
N ARG A 218 10.16 -19.90 15.13
CA ARG A 218 8.78 -20.06 15.60
C ARG A 218 8.47 -19.09 16.74
N GLU A 219 9.34 -18.99 17.73
CA GLU A 219 9.19 -18.06 18.85
C GLU A 219 9.16 -16.61 18.37
N GLU A 220 10.01 -16.25 17.40
CA GLU A 220 10.00 -14.90 16.83
C GLU A 220 8.71 -14.63 16.03
N ALA A 221 8.26 -15.56 15.19
CA ALA A 221 7.01 -15.43 14.47
C ALA A 221 5.80 -15.25 15.41
N ASP A 222 5.71 -16.06 16.47
CA ASP A 222 4.65 -15.96 17.48
C ASP A 222 4.66 -14.59 18.19
N LYS A 223 5.85 -14.09 18.51
CA LYS A 223 6.04 -12.78 19.12
C LYS A 223 5.55 -11.67 18.20
N ILE A 224 5.97 -11.67 16.93
CA ILE A 224 5.57 -10.68 15.94
C ILE A 224 4.05 -10.70 15.73
N LEU A 225 3.46 -11.87 15.54
CA LEU A 225 2.02 -12.01 15.35
C LEU A 225 1.24 -11.45 16.55
N LYS A 226 1.69 -11.78 17.76
CA LYS A 226 1.11 -11.24 18.98
C LYS A 226 1.23 -9.72 19.04
N ALA A 227 2.40 -9.16 18.74
CA ALA A 227 2.64 -7.72 18.79
C ALA A 227 1.77 -6.98 17.75
N LEU A 228 1.71 -7.44 16.52
CA LEU A 228 0.85 -6.90 15.47
C LEU A 228 -0.62 -6.85 15.91
N ASN A 229 -1.14 -7.94 16.47
CA ASN A 229 -2.55 -8.06 16.83
C ASN A 229 -2.91 -7.42 18.19
N THR A 230 -1.94 -7.09 19.02
CA THR A 230 -2.22 -6.45 20.31
C THR A 230 -1.89 -4.95 20.34
N ARG A 231 -0.99 -4.50 19.48
CA ARG A 231 -0.53 -3.10 19.49
C ARG A 231 -0.95 -2.30 18.24
N LEU A 232 -0.98 -2.94 17.08
CA LEU A 232 -1.31 -2.24 15.82
C LEU A 232 -2.72 -2.53 15.31
N TRP A 233 -3.34 -3.64 15.71
CA TRP A 233 -4.74 -3.89 15.35
C TRP A 233 -5.68 -2.92 16.05
N LEU A 234 -6.55 -2.27 15.27
CA LEU A 234 -7.55 -1.30 15.73
C LEU A 234 -8.95 -1.92 15.62
N PRO A 235 -9.43 -2.58 16.67
CA PRO A 235 -10.69 -3.33 16.59
C PRO A 235 -11.91 -2.44 16.31
N GLU A 236 -11.91 -1.20 16.77
CA GLU A 236 -12.96 -0.22 16.53
C GLU A 236 -13.02 0.24 15.05
N ARG A 237 -11.87 0.18 14.34
CA ARG A 237 -11.75 0.59 12.95
C ARG A 237 -11.72 -0.60 11.98
N GLY A 238 -11.36 -1.79 12.47
CA GLY A 238 -11.33 -3.02 11.71
C GLY A 238 -10.12 -3.19 10.80
N HIS A 239 -9.00 -2.55 11.12
CA HIS A 239 -7.74 -2.69 10.38
C HIS A 239 -6.53 -2.46 11.29
N TRP A 240 -5.32 -2.72 10.78
CA TRP A 240 -4.08 -2.38 11.48
C TRP A 240 -3.72 -0.92 11.25
N ALA A 241 -3.21 -0.27 12.29
CA ALA A 241 -2.58 1.03 12.17
C ALA A 241 -1.44 0.99 11.15
N GLU A 242 -1.18 2.07 10.44
CA GLU A 242 -0.06 2.16 9.52
C GLU A 242 1.27 1.91 10.23
N PHE A 243 1.50 2.63 11.30
CA PHE A 243 2.67 2.47 12.15
C PHE A 243 2.46 3.12 13.53
N GLN A 244 3.35 2.80 14.46
CA GLN A 244 3.48 3.52 15.72
C GLN A 244 4.75 4.36 15.70
N ASP A 245 4.60 5.66 15.79
CA ASP A 245 5.70 6.60 15.81
C ASP A 245 6.50 6.50 17.14
N PHE A 246 7.81 6.34 17.07
CA PHE A 246 8.70 6.43 18.25
C PHE A 246 9.33 7.79 18.42
N MET A 247 9.28 8.60 17.41
CA MET A 247 9.73 9.97 17.40
C MET A 247 8.50 10.89 17.32
N GLY A 248 8.71 12.18 17.48
CA GLY A 248 7.61 13.12 17.37
C GLY A 248 6.53 12.88 18.40
N HIS A 249 5.33 12.62 17.96
CA HIS A 249 4.16 12.54 18.83
C HIS A 249 3.98 11.20 19.57
N ARG A 250 4.73 10.18 19.21
CA ARG A 250 4.65 8.82 19.79
C ARG A 250 3.27 8.20 19.76
N ARG A 251 2.51 8.49 18.71
CA ARG A 251 1.15 8.01 18.52
C ARG A 251 1.08 6.88 17.51
N LEU A 252 -0.01 6.15 17.57
CA LEU A 252 -0.45 5.31 16.47
C LEU A 252 -0.98 6.20 15.34
N HIS A 253 -0.53 5.91 14.12
CA HIS A 253 -1.10 6.45 12.90
C HIS A 253 -2.21 5.49 12.47
N GLU A 254 -3.43 5.87 12.84
CA GLU A 254 -4.59 4.99 12.77
C GLU A 254 -5.11 4.78 11.36
N ASP A 255 -4.81 5.68 10.44
CA ASP A 255 -5.14 5.46 9.04
C ASP A 255 -4.20 4.42 8.44
N ALA A 256 -4.69 3.66 7.48
CA ALA A 256 -3.91 2.64 6.80
C ALA A 256 -3.93 2.87 5.29
N ALA A 257 -2.78 2.66 4.68
CA ALA A 257 -2.69 2.55 3.24
C ALA A 257 -3.08 1.14 2.78
N VAL A 258 -3.32 0.98 1.48
CA VAL A 258 -3.61 -0.35 0.93
C VAL A 258 -2.46 -1.33 1.17
N TRP A 259 -1.19 -0.87 1.17
CA TRP A 259 -0.04 -1.74 1.43
C TRP A 259 -0.01 -2.30 2.86
N THR A 260 -0.47 -1.56 3.85
CA THR A 260 -0.61 -2.05 5.22
C THR A 260 -1.57 -3.23 5.29
N ILE A 261 -2.68 -3.10 4.59
CA ILE A 261 -3.74 -4.11 4.56
C ILE A 261 -3.31 -5.34 3.76
N TYR A 262 -2.88 -5.16 2.50
CA TYR A 262 -2.57 -6.31 1.68
C TYR A 262 -1.35 -7.09 2.20
N HIS A 263 -0.36 -6.45 2.83
CA HIS A 263 0.75 -7.17 3.44
C HIS A 263 0.35 -7.96 4.68
N ALA A 264 -0.53 -7.43 5.52
CA ALA A 264 -1.06 -8.18 6.65
C ALA A 264 -1.82 -9.44 6.20
N LEU A 265 -2.57 -9.35 5.10
CA LEU A 265 -3.28 -10.50 4.54
C LEU A 265 -2.33 -11.48 3.85
N ASP A 266 -1.47 -10.98 2.99
CA ASP A 266 -0.55 -11.80 2.19
C ASP A 266 0.51 -12.51 3.03
N SER A 267 0.81 -11.96 4.20
CA SER A 267 1.72 -12.58 5.18
C SER A 267 1.03 -13.51 6.18
N ASP A 268 -0.24 -13.82 6.02
CA ASP A 268 -1.05 -14.66 6.93
C ASP A 268 -1.16 -14.10 8.36
N VAL A 269 -1.06 -12.78 8.55
CA VAL A 269 -1.28 -12.13 9.84
C VAL A 269 -2.78 -12.08 10.19
N ALA A 270 -3.61 -11.88 9.16
CA ALA A 270 -5.05 -11.73 9.29
C ALA A 270 -5.76 -13.07 9.48
N ASP A 271 -6.66 -13.16 10.45
CA ASP A 271 -7.71 -14.17 10.43
C ASP A 271 -8.82 -13.79 9.39
N PRO A 272 -9.72 -14.70 9.01
CA PRO A 272 -10.76 -14.38 8.02
C PRO A 272 -11.66 -13.19 8.40
N PHE A 273 -11.91 -12.97 9.69
CA PHE A 273 -12.67 -11.84 10.18
C PHE A 273 -11.91 -10.52 10.03
N GLN A 274 -10.65 -10.50 10.44
CA GLN A 274 -9.77 -9.36 10.25
C GLN A 274 -9.58 -9.02 8.77
N ALA A 275 -9.39 -10.03 7.91
CA ALA A 275 -9.27 -9.83 6.47
C ALA A 275 -10.52 -9.19 5.86
N TYR A 276 -11.70 -9.64 6.25
CA TYR A 276 -12.95 -9.04 5.81
C TYR A 276 -13.07 -7.57 6.27
N LEU A 277 -12.83 -7.29 7.55
CA LEU A 277 -12.91 -5.94 8.09
C LEU A 277 -11.90 -4.99 7.43
N ALA A 278 -10.66 -5.42 7.27
CA ALA A 278 -9.60 -4.61 6.68
C ALA A 278 -9.87 -4.29 5.20
N THR A 279 -10.36 -5.25 4.43
CA THR A 279 -10.79 -4.96 3.05
C THR A 279 -12.05 -4.09 3.00
N SER A 280 -12.95 -4.20 3.96
CA SER A 280 -14.10 -3.30 4.08
C SER A 280 -13.70 -1.86 4.44
N TYR A 281 -12.59 -1.67 5.16
CA TYR A 281 -12.02 -0.34 5.38
C TYR A 281 -11.58 0.29 4.05
N ILE A 282 -10.94 -0.47 3.16
CA ILE A 282 -10.58 0.01 1.82
C ILE A 282 -11.82 0.49 1.08
N ASP A 283 -12.91 -0.28 1.11
CA ASP A 283 -14.16 0.10 0.44
C ASP A 283 -14.70 1.45 0.92
N ARG A 284 -14.65 1.70 2.23
CA ARG A 284 -15.29 2.86 2.85
C ARG A 284 -14.42 4.10 2.89
N GLU A 285 -13.12 3.94 3.10
CA GLU A 285 -12.25 5.05 3.50
C GLU A 285 -11.23 5.43 2.42
N ILE A 286 -10.76 4.48 1.63
CA ILE A 286 -9.78 4.78 0.59
C ILE A 286 -10.50 5.29 -0.68
N PRO A 287 -10.00 6.36 -1.33
CA PRO A 287 -10.61 6.88 -2.55
C PRO A 287 -10.65 5.85 -3.68
N HIS A 288 -11.81 5.71 -4.30
CA HIS A 288 -11.99 4.87 -5.49
C HIS A 288 -12.09 5.76 -6.72
N ILE A 289 -11.15 5.57 -7.64
CA ILE A 289 -11.00 6.41 -8.81
C ILE A 289 -11.64 5.73 -10.01
N PRO A 290 -12.68 6.33 -10.60
CA PRO A 290 -13.35 5.75 -11.76
C PRO A 290 -12.38 5.52 -12.91
N VAL A 291 -12.51 4.37 -13.58
CA VAL A 291 -11.79 4.09 -14.83
C VAL A 291 -12.38 4.94 -15.94
N VAL A 292 -11.56 5.71 -16.64
CA VAL A 292 -11.95 6.60 -17.73
C VAL A 292 -11.46 6.10 -19.07
N THR A 293 -12.19 6.45 -20.10
CA THR A 293 -11.76 6.18 -21.48
C THR A 293 -10.96 7.36 -22.04
N SER A 294 -10.13 7.08 -23.04
CA SER A 294 -9.40 8.14 -23.76
C SER A 294 -10.36 9.16 -24.39
N ASP A 295 -11.54 8.73 -24.83
CA ASP A 295 -12.55 9.62 -25.43
C ASP A 295 -13.10 10.61 -24.39
N ASP A 296 -13.29 10.20 -23.15
CA ASP A 296 -13.73 11.08 -22.06
C ASP A 296 -12.66 12.15 -21.76
N VAL A 297 -11.39 11.75 -21.78
CA VAL A 297 -10.25 12.65 -21.59
C VAL A 297 -10.15 13.66 -22.74
N LEU A 298 -10.23 13.21 -23.97
CA LEU A 298 -10.19 14.09 -25.16
C LEU A 298 -11.36 15.07 -25.19
N ALA A 299 -12.55 14.65 -24.78
CA ALA A 299 -13.71 15.52 -24.70
C ALA A 299 -13.53 16.60 -23.63
N ALA A 300 -12.91 16.28 -22.51
CA ALA A 300 -12.59 17.26 -21.44
C ALA A 300 -11.55 18.28 -21.92
N ASP A 301 -10.48 17.80 -22.55
CA ASP A 301 -9.42 18.67 -23.10
C ASP A 301 -9.94 19.65 -24.14
N ALA A 302 -10.83 19.20 -25.03
CA ALA A 302 -11.42 20.03 -26.06
C ALA A 302 -12.26 21.21 -25.52
N ALA A 303 -12.70 21.12 -24.26
CA ALA A 303 -13.48 22.18 -23.62
C ALA A 303 -12.60 23.28 -22.99
N LEU A 304 -11.28 23.09 -22.91
CA LEU A 304 -10.38 24.05 -22.32
C LEU A 304 -9.91 25.13 -23.30
N PRO A 305 -9.57 26.34 -22.81
CA PRO A 305 -8.95 27.36 -23.63
C PRO A 305 -7.65 26.87 -24.28
N VAL A 306 -7.41 27.23 -25.53
CA VAL A 306 -6.19 26.83 -26.29
C VAL A 306 -4.88 27.22 -25.59
N ASN A 307 -4.91 28.22 -24.75
CA ASN A 307 -3.76 28.71 -23.98
C ASN A 307 -3.75 28.22 -22.52
N ALA A 308 -4.61 27.28 -22.16
CA ALA A 308 -4.54 26.67 -20.86
C ALA A 308 -3.22 25.87 -20.75
N GLY A 309 -2.54 26.02 -19.61
CA GLY A 309 -1.33 25.27 -19.37
C GLY A 309 -1.58 23.77 -19.17
N PRO A 310 -0.56 22.93 -19.32
CA PRO A 310 -0.70 21.46 -19.16
C PRO A 310 -1.37 21.05 -17.84
N TYR A 311 -1.11 21.79 -16.79
CA TYR A 311 -1.70 21.54 -15.48
C TYR A 311 -3.21 21.79 -15.42
N ALA A 312 -3.71 22.86 -16.11
CA ALA A 312 -5.13 23.14 -16.18
C ALA A 312 -5.86 22.06 -16.98
N HIS A 313 -5.26 21.59 -18.05
CA HIS A 313 -5.78 20.46 -18.83
C HIS A 313 -5.92 19.22 -17.96
N TRP A 314 -4.88 18.87 -17.22
CA TRP A 314 -4.92 17.70 -16.36
C TRP A 314 -5.95 17.82 -15.22
N GLN A 315 -6.08 18.99 -14.57
CA GLN A 315 -7.11 19.21 -13.56
C GLN A 315 -8.53 19.03 -14.12
N GLU A 316 -8.78 19.52 -15.33
CA GLU A 316 -10.08 19.41 -15.95
C GLU A 316 -10.37 17.97 -16.40
N GLN A 317 -9.36 17.26 -16.88
CA GLN A 317 -9.45 15.82 -17.13
C GLN A 317 -9.90 15.06 -15.88
N LEU A 318 -9.26 15.32 -14.74
CA LEU A 318 -9.62 14.69 -13.47
C LEU A 318 -11.04 15.03 -13.02
N LYS A 319 -11.46 16.28 -13.15
CA LYS A 319 -12.83 16.70 -12.82
C LYS A 319 -13.86 16.01 -13.71
N THR A 320 -13.59 15.97 -15.00
CA THR A 320 -14.52 15.41 -15.99
C THR A 320 -14.52 13.88 -15.93
N ALA A 321 -13.38 13.27 -15.70
CA ALA A 321 -13.24 11.84 -15.47
C ALA A 321 -14.22 11.34 -14.41
N GLY A 322 -14.40 12.05 -13.31
CA GLY A 322 -15.37 11.69 -12.28
C GLY A 322 -16.84 11.73 -12.73
N ALA A 323 -17.17 12.48 -13.78
CA ALA A 323 -18.54 12.67 -14.25
C ALA A 323 -18.95 11.67 -15.34
N ALA A 324 -18.00 11.25 -16.20
CA ALA A 324 -18.27 10.52 -17.43
C ALA A 324 -18.23 9.00 -17.29
N VAL A 325 -17.68 8.47 -16.21
CA VAL A 325 -17.31 7.08 -16.15
C VAL A 325 -18.47 6.16 -15.86
N ASN A 326 -18.79 5.30 -16.81
CA ASN A 326 -19.45 3.98 -16.63
C ASN A 326 -20.48 3.90 -15.50
N ALA A 327 -21.06 5.02 -15.09
CA ALA A 327 -21.91 5.12 -13.90
C ALA A 327 -21.29 4.43 -12.65
N GLY A 328 -19.96 4.52 -12.48
CA GLY A 328 -19.25 3.88 -11.37
C GLY A 328 -19.13 2.36 -11.47
N LYS A 329 -19.31 1.79 -12.65
CA LYS A 329 -19.23 0.33 -12.84
C LYS A 329 -17.85 -0.23 -12.55
N TYR A 330 -16.80 0.48 -12.98
CA TYR A 330 -15.40 0.12 -12.75
C TYR A 330 -14.65 1.29 -12.11
N ALA A 331 -13.92 1.00 -11.08
CA ALA A 331 -13.07 1.96 -10.39
C ALA A 331 -11.83 1.26 -9.86
N THR A 332 -10.70 1.92 -9.99
CA THR A 332 -9.47 1.56 -9.29
C THR A 332 -9.48 2.13 -7.89
N VAL A 333 -8.46 1.90 -7.10
CA VAL A 333 -8.33 2.39 -5.74
C VAL A 333 -7.05 3.19 -5.61
N ALA A 334 -7.11 4.33 -4.91
CA ALA A 334 -5.91 5.07 -4.54
C ALA A 334 -5.10 4.28 -3.50
N THR A 335 -3.85 4.63 -3.32
CA THR A 335 -3.01 3.96 -2.32
C THR A 335 -3.35 4.38 -0.90
N THR A 336 -3.76 5.63 -0.71
CA THR A 336 -4.17 6.18 0.59
C THR A 336 -5.14 7.36 0.42
N ASP A 337 -5.67 7.88 1.53
CA ASP A 337 -6.46 9.11 1.58
C ASP A 337 -5.84 10.22 2.44
N TRP A 338 -4.67 9.98 3.00
CA TRP A 338 -4.10 10.82 4.07
C TRP A 338 -3.20 11.95 3.57
N MET A 339 -2.84 11.93 2.33
CA MET A 339 -1.95 12.95 1.77
C MET A 339 -2.37 13.35 0.39
N PRO A 340 -2.18 14.61 0.01
CA PRO A 340 -2.29 14.97 -1.38
C PRO A 340 -1.28 14.19 -2.22
N TYR A 341 -1.58 14.06 -3.49
CA TYR A 341 -0.76 13.36 -4.45
C TYR A 341 0.74 13.69 -4.30
N SER A 342 1.51 12.66 -4.08
CA SER A 342 2.96 12.73 -4.08
C SER A 342 3.50 11.39 -4.56
N TRP A 343 3.92 11.31 -5.82
CA TRP A 343 4.33 10.07 -6.46
C TRP A 343 3.20 9.02 -6.38
N SER A 344 3.41 7.86 -5.76
CA SER A 344 2.38 6.84 -5.60
C SER A 344 1.55 6.95 -4.31
N ILE A 345 1.79 7.97 -3.47
CA ILE A 345 0.92 8.24 -2.32
C ILE A 345 -0.32 8.98 -2.81
N ASN A 346 -1.49 8.53 -2.36
CA ASN A 346 -2.79 9.01 -2.80
C ASN A 346 -2.92 9.07 -4.33
N ASN A 347 -2.43 8.02 -4.96
CA ASN A 347 -2.43 7.86 -6.40
C ASN A 347 -2.89 6.44 -6.73
N VAL A 348 -3.25 6.20 -7.98
CA VAL A 348 -3.55 4.86 -8.49
C VAL A 348 -2.26 4.26 -9.05
N ALA A 349 -1.64 3.38 -8.31
CA ALA A 349 -0.47 2.63 -8.75
C ALA A 349 -0.88 1.21 -9.13
N PHE A 350 -0.58 0.80 -10.35
CA PHE A 350 -1.06 -0.48 -10.90
C PHE A 350 -0.68 -1.67 -10.02
N ALA A 351 0.56 -1.75 -9.57
CA ALA A 351 1.01 -2.83 -8.69
C ALA A 351 0.23 -2.86 -7.38
N GLU A 352 -0.03 -1.70 -6.80
CA GLU A 352 -0.75 -1.58 -5.52
C GLU A 352 -2.22 -1.99 -5.67
N VAL A 353 -2.85 -1.60 -6.77
CA VAL A 353 -4.24 -2.01 -7.07
C VAL A 353 -4.33 -3.52 -7.31
N MET A 354 -3.37 -4.09 -8.03
CA MET A 354 -3.31 -5.55 -8.27
C MET A 354 -3.09 -6.33 -6.97
N HIS A 355 -2.21 -5.86 -6.10
CA HIS A 355 -1.97 -6.50 -4.81
C HIS A 355 -3.20 -6.37 -3.88
N THR A 356 -3.87 -5.23 -3.93
CA THR A 356 -5.14 -5.03 -3.22
C THR A 356 -6.22 -5.98 -3.74
N SER A 357 -6.32 -6.18 -5.05
CA SER A 357 -7.21 -7.18 -5.64
C SER A 357 -6.91 -8.60 -5.12
N LEU A 358 -5.62 -8.97 -5.06
CA LEU A 358 -5.21 -10.24 -4.46
C LEU A 358 -5.68 -10.34 -3.00
N ALA A 359 -5.53 -9.27 -2.22
CA ALA A 359 -5.99 -9.25 -0.84
C ALA A 359 -7.52 -9.46 -0.70
N TYR A 360 -8.31 -8.91 -1.60
CA TYR A 360 -9.75 -9.19 -1.63
C TYR A 360 -10.05 -10.67 -1.89
N PHE A 361 -9.32 -11.31 -2.81
CA PHE A 361 -9.46 -12.76 -3.03
C PHE A 361 -9.04 -13.56 -1.80
N GLN A 362 -7.95 -13.18 -1.14
CA GLN A 362 -7.48 -13.80 0.10
C GLN A 362 -8.50 -13.65 1.24
N ALA A 363 -9.18 -12.51 1.30
CA ALA A 363 -10.29 -12.27 2.24
C ALA A 363 -11.59 -13.03 1.89
N GLY A 364 -11.63 -13.78 0.78
CA GLY A 364 -12.81 -14.49 0.32
C GLY A 364 -13.86 -13.62 -0.37
N ARG A 365 -13.53 -12.35 -0.64
CA ARG A 365 -14.40 -11.37 -1.30
C ARG A 365 -14.16 -11.36 -2.81
N ARG A 366 -14.47 -12.46 -3.45
CA ARG A 366 -14.12 -12.75 -4.84
C ARG A 366 -14.73 -11.78 -5.86
N GLU A 367 -15.99 -11.36 -5.67
CA GLU A 367 -16.65 -10.40 -6.59
C GLU A 367 -15.96 -9.02 -6.53
N ALA A 368 -15.65 -8.53 -5.33
CA ALA A 368 -14.89 -7.30 -5.15
C ALA A 368 -13.47 -7.42 -5.71
N GLY A 369 -12.80 -8.54 -5.43
CA GLY A 369 -11.48 -8.85 -5.98
C GLY A 369 -11.45 -8.87 -7.49
N PHE A 370 -12.41 -9.55 -8.12
CA PHE A 370 -12.53 -9.57 -9.58
C PHE A 370 -12.83 -8.18 -10.16
N LYS A 371 -13.77 -7.45 -9.55
CA LYS A 371 -14.13 -6.11 -10.02
C LYS A 371 -12.91 -5.18 -10.00
N LEU A 372 -12.12 -5.21 -8.92
CA LEU A 372 -10.92 -4.39 -8.80
C LEU A 372 -9.83 -4.84 -9.78
N LEU A 373 -9.61 -6.16 -9.93
CA LEU A 373 -8.69 -6.73 -10.91
C LEU A 373 -9.05 -6.29 -12.33
N LYS A 374 -10.32 -6.39 -12.69
CA LYS A 374 -10.80 -5.96 -14.00
C LYS A 374 -10.66 -4.45 -14.21
N SER A 375 -10.97 -3.66 -13.18
CA SER A 375 -10.80 -2.21 -13.23
C SER A 375 -9.36 -1.82 -13.51
N SER A 376 -8.42 -2.49 -12.84
CA SER A 376 -6.99 -2.28 -13.02
C SER A 376 -6.50 -2.68 -14.41
N VAL A 377 -6.97 -3.82 -14.93
CA VAL A 377 -6.66 -4.27 -16.30
C VAL A 377 -7.21 -3.29 -17.34
N LEU A 378 -8.44 -2.82 -17.16
CA LEU A 378 -9.03 -1.84 -18.07
C LEU A 378 -8.25 -0.52 -18.04
N ASP A 379 -7.94 0.00 -16.87
CA ASP A 379 -7.20 1.25 -16.71
C ASP A 379 -5.78 1.14 -17.29
N GLY A 380 -5.00 0.19 -16.82
CA GLY A 380 -3.59 0.10 -17.17
C GLY A 380 -3.29 -0.46 -18.56
N MET A 381 -4.19 -1.30 -19.13
CA MET A 381 -3.87 -2.04 -20.34
C MET A 381 -4.73 -1.68 -21.55
N TYR A 382 -5.91 -1.12 -21.37
CA TYR A 382 -6.85 -0.93 -22.49
C TYR A 382 -7.39 0.48 -22.64
N LEU A 383 -7.69 1.17 -21.56
CA LEU A 383 -8.41 2.45 -21.59
C LEU A 383 -7.57 3.64 -21.14
N GLY A 384 -6.49 3.42 -20.39
CA GLY A 384 -5.61 4.49 -19.94
C GLY A 384 -4.75 5.07 -21.07
N ASP A 385 -4.02 6.13 -20.76
CA ASP A 385 -3.20 6.89 -21.72
C ASP A 385 -2.00 6.09 -22.28
N SER A 386 -1.65 5.00 -21.68
CA SER A 386 -0.59 4.09 -22.12
C SER A 386 -1.07 2.65 -22.15
N PRO A 387 -1.99 2.31 -23.05
CA PRO A 387 -2.58 0.98 -23.06
C PRO A 387 -1.61 -0.11 -23.52
N GLY A 388 -1.91 -1.33 -23.16
CA GLY A 388 -1.20 -2.52 -23.63
C GLY A 388 0.08 -2.85 -22.86
N ASN A 389 0.25 -2.36 -21.63
CA ASN A 389 1.43 -2.63 -20.82
C ASN A 389 1.09 -2.78 -19.32
N PHE A 390 2.09 -3.27 -18.56
CA PHE A 390 2.08 -3.33 -17.11
C PHE A 390 2.84 -2.11 -16.55
N GLY A 391 2.23 -0.94 -16.66
CA GLY A 391 2.81 0.32 -16.18
C GLY A 391 2.91 0.36 -14.66
N GLN A 392 3.85 1.14 -14.15
CA GLN A 392 3.99 1.30 -12.69
C GLN A 392 2.90 2.17 -12.11
N ILE A 393 2.50 3.19 -12.83
CA ILE A 393 1.60 4.24 -12.39
C ILE A 393 0.45 4.44 -13.36
N SER A 394 -0.56 5.11 -12.88
CA SER A 394 -1.84 5.26 -13.54
C SER A 394 -1.90 6.46 -14.47
N PHE A 395 -3.10 6.67 -14.96
CA PHE A 395 -3.59 7.84 -15.65
C PHE A 395 -3.07 9.18 -15.10
N TYR A 396 -2.99 9.38 -13.79
CA TYR A 396 -2.52 10.63 -13.21
C TYR A 396 -1.08 10.97 -13.60
N ASP A 397 -0.23 9.99 -13.65
CA ASP A 397 1.17 10.18 -14.01
C ASP A 397 1.36 10.23 -15.52
N ALA A 398 0.57 9.45 -16.25
CA ALA A 398 0.54 9.54 -17.71
C ALA A 398 0.11 10.95 -18.17
N ALA A 399 -0.90 11.54 -17.53
CA ALA A 399 -1.34 12.91 -17.80
C ALA A 399 -0.26 13.97 -17.51
N ARG A 400 0.71 13.63 -16.66
CA ARG A 400 1.89 14.46 -16.37
C ARG A 400 3.09 14.15 -17.26
N GLY A 401 2.94 13.24 -18.21
CA GLY A 401 4.02 12.78 -19.08
C GLY A 401 4.92 11.72 -18.44
N GLU A 402 4.54 11.15 -17.32
CA GLU A 402 5.25 10.08 -16.63
C GLU A 402 4.60 8.75 -16.98
N CYS A 403 5.17 8.03 -17.91
CA CYS A 403 4.63 6.75 -18.37
C CYS A 403 5.70 5.67 -18.35
N TYR A 404 5.66 4.83 -17.34
CA TYR A 404 6.64 3.76 -17.13
C TYR A 404 6.04 2.44 -17.58
N ARG A 405 6.48 1.95 -18.73
CA ARG A 405 5.99 0.72 -19.33
C ARG A 405 6.69 -0.50 -18.78
N ASP A 406 5.91 -1.55 -18.53
CA ASP A 406 6.39 -2.87 -18.18
C ASP A 406 7.42 -2.85 -17.04
N PHE A 407 6.94 -2.51 -15.87
CA PHE A 407 7.73 -2.54 -14.64
C PHE A 407 7.62 -3.90 -13.96
N GLY A 408 8.68 -4.27 -13.24
CA GLY A 408 8.79 -5.56 -12.59
C GLY A 408 7.73 -5.82 -11.54
N ASP A 409 7.46 -4.85 -10.69
CA ASP A 409 6.44 -4.96 -9.64
C ASP A 409 5.01 -5.13 -10.20
N PRO A 410 4.52 -4.34 -11.16
CA PRO A 410 3.24 -4.60 -11.81
C PRO A 410 3.15 -5.98 -12.45
N ILE A 411 4.20 -6.42 -13.14
CA ILE A 411 4.24 -7.74 -13.79
C ILE A 411 4.12 -8.86 -12.76
N GLY A 412 4.93 -8.79 -11.71
CA GLY A 412 4.94 -9.82 -10.67
C GLY A 412 3.64 -9.89 -9.90
N VAL A 413 3.10 -8.75 -9.48
CA VAL A 413 1.85 -8.74 -8.70
C VAL A 413 0.63 -9.05 -9.57
N ALA A 414 0.57 -8.58 -10.82
CA ALA A 414 -0.49 -8.96 -11.76
C ALA A 414 -0.51 -10.47 -11.98
N SER A 415 0.66 -11.10 -12.08
CA SER A 415 0.74 -12.57 -12.19
C SER A 415 0.15 -13.27 -10.97
N ARG A 416 0.43 -12.77 -9.76
CA ARG A 416 -0.12 -13.31 -8.52
C ARG A 416 -1.63 -13.06 -8.41
N ALA A 417 -2.10 -11.84 -8.70
CA ALA A 417 -3.53 -11.52 -8.65
C ALA A 417 -4.33 -12.39 -9.62
N LEU A 418 -3.79 -12.64 -10.81
CA LEU A 418 -4.41 -13.53 -11.79
C LEU A 418 -4.38 -14.99 -11.35
N ILE A 419 -3.22 -15.52 -11.01
CA ILE A 419 -3.05 -16.96 -10.77
C ILE A 419 -3.43 -17.34 -9.34
N GLN A 420 -2.95 -16.64 -8.35
CA GLN A 420 -3.26 -16.92 -6.94
C GLN A 420 -4.60 -16.34 -6.49
N GLY A 421 -5.02 -15.22 -7.07
CA GLY A 421 -6.32 -14.60 -6.77
C GLY A 421 -7.46 -15.18 -7.59
N LEU A 422 -7.51 -14.88 -8.88
CA LEU A 422 -8.64 -15.25 -9.75
C LEU A 422 -8.75 -16.76 -9.98
N TYR A 423 -7.65 -17.44 -10.31
CA TYR A 423 -7.64 -18.90 -10.45
C TYR A 423 -7.45 -19.62 -9.11
N GLY A 424 -6.97 -18.93 -8.09
CA GLY A 424 -6.82 -19.49 -6.75
C GLY A 424 -5.78 -20.61 -6.65
N ILE A 425 -4.77 -20.62 -7.52
CA ILE A 425 -3.69 -21.61 -7.52
C ILE A 425 -2.69 -21.26 -6.43
N LEU A 426 -2.66 -22.03 -5.36
CA LEU A 426 -1.88 -21.78 -4.16
C LEU A 426 -1.00 -23.00 -3.81
N PRO A 427 0.16 -23.15 -4.44
CA PRO A 427 1.08 -24.25 -4.11
C PRO A 427 1.62 -24.12 -2.68
N ASP A 428 1.61 -25.22 -1.98
CA ASP A 428 2.21 -25.43 -0.68
C ASP A 428 3.10 -26.70 -0.77
N ALA A 429 4.02 -26.64 -1.72
CA ALA A 429 4.84 -27.79 -2.09
C ALA A 429 5.79 -28.22 -0.97
N LEU A 430 6.19 -27.32 -0.07
CA LEU A 430 6.92 -27.67 1.16
C LEU A 430 6.16 -28.69 2.02
N ASN A 431 4.82 -28.63 2.03
CA ASN A 431 3.96 -29.59 2.70
C ASN A 431 3.36 -30.65 1.76
N GLY A 432 3.83 -30.70 0.52
CA GLY A 432 3.37 -31.68 -0.48
C GLY A 432 1.94 -31.44 -0.96
N ARG A 433 1.43 -30.21 -0.86
CA ARG A 433 0.03 -29.88 -1.13
C ARG A 433 -0.08 -28.81 -2.25
N LEU A 434 -1.13 -28.94 -3.07
CA LEU A 434 -1.62 -27.88 -3.94
C LEU A 434 -3.04 -27.53 -3.50
N LEU A 435 -3.24 -26.30 -3.04
CA LEU A 435 -4.57 -25.76 -2.79
C LEU A 435 -5.03 -24.99 -4.02
N ILE A 436 -6.26 -25.27 -4.47
CA ILE A 436 -6.94 -24.49 -5.51
C ILE A 436 -8.23 -23.92 -4.93
N LYS A 437 -8.36 -22.60 -4.95
CA LYS A 437 -9.50 -21.85 -4.42
C LYS A 437 -9.96 -20.80 -5.44
N PRO A 438 -10.71 -21.16 -6.50
CA PRO A 438 -11.08 -20.23 -7.56
C PRO A 438 -11.86 -19.02 -7.06
N GLY A 439 -11.45 -17.84 -7.50
CA GLY A 439 -12.10 -16.55 -7.23
C GLY A 439 -13.00 -16.04 -8.36
N PHE A 440 -13.52 -16.94 -9.20
CA PHE A 440 -14.32 -16.55 -10.36
C PHE A 440 -15.61 -15.83 -9.96
N PRO A 441 -16.04 -14.82 -10.76
CA PRO A 441 -17.37 -14.25 -10.65
C PRO A 441 -18.47 -15.34 -10.74
N GLU A 442 -19.56 -15.11 -10.07
CA GLU A 442 -20.66 -16.08 -10.01
C GLU A 442 -21.29 -16.37 -11.37
N GLU A 443 -21.33 -15.36 -12.24
CA GLU A 443 -21.88 -15.47 -13.60
C GLU A 443 -20.99 -16.25 -14.56
N TRP A 444 -19.72 -16.55 -14.20
CA TRP A 444 -18.86 -17.31 -15.11
C TRP A 444 -19.29 -18.77 -15.19
N GLU A 445 -19.51 -19.20 -16.41
CA GLU A 445 -19.89 -20.60 -16.73
C GLU A 445 -18.67 -21.47 -17.06
N TYR A 446 -17.53 -20.86 -17.38
CA TYR A 446 -16.29 -21.58 -17.67
C TYR A 446 -15.07 -20.71 -17.38
N ALA A 447 -13.96 -21.37 -17.08
CA ALA A 447 -12.63 -20.76 -17.05
C ALA A 447 -11.59 -21.86 -17.25
N SER A 448 -10.55 -21.58 -18.04
CA SER A 448 -9.40 -22.49 -18.15
C SER A 448 -8.08 -21.76 -18.04
N LEU A 449 -7.08 -22.45 -17.46
CA LEU A 449 -5.72 -22.00 -17.31
C LEU A 449 -4.78 -23.15 -17.69
N HIS A 450 -3.84 -22.88 -18.59
CA HIS A 450 -2.77 -23.80 -18.91
C HIS A 450 -1.42 -23.13 -18.74
N THR A 451 -0.62 -23.62 -17.80
CA THR A 451 0.77 -23.24 -17.54
C THR A 451 1.68 -24.44 -17.72
N PRO A 452 3.00 -24.29 -17.67
CA PRO A 452 3.90 -25.44 -17.64
C PRO A 452 3.62 -26.39 -16.48
N ASP A 453 3.20 -25.86 -15.33
CA ASP A 453 3.02 -26.63 -14.10
C ASP A 453 1.60 -27.10 -13.85
N ILE A 454 0.59 -26.41 -14.38
CA ILE A 454 -0.80 -26.65 -14.02
C ILE A 454 -1.70 -26.48 -15.25
N ASP A 455 -2.55 -27.46 -15.46
CA ASP A 455 -3.75 -27.35 -16.28
C ASP A 455 -4.95 -27.35 -15.35
N PHE A 456 -5.81 -26.35 -15.49
CA PHE A 456 -7.03 -26.22 -14.70
C PHE A 456 -8.19 -25.81 -15.60
N ASP A 457 -9.28 -26.58 -15.55
CA ASP A 457 -10.52 -26.30 -16.26
C ASP A 457 -11.70 -26.30 -15.30
N PHE A 458 -12.53 -25.28 -15.40
CA PHE A 458 -13.80 -25.14 -14.71
C PHE A 458 -14.92 -25.00 -15.71
N LYS A 459 -16.03 -25.74 -15.49
CA LYS A 459 -17.28 -25.58 -16.23
C LYS A 459 -18.47 -25.68 -15.28
N ALA A 460 -19.39 -24.75 -15.40
CA ALA A 460 -20.68 -24.81 -14.73
C ALA A 460 -21.73 -25.35 -15.69
N GLY A 461 -22.46 -26.35 -15.25
CA GLY A 461 -23.55 -26.88 -16.05
C GLY A 461 -23.23 -28.00 -17.03
N GLU A 462 -21.98 -28.34 -17.26
CA GLU A 462 -21.57 -29.49 -18.04
C GLU A 462 -21.26 -30.72 -17.15
N ALA A 463 -21.30 -31.91 -17.77
CA ALA A 463 -20.93 -33.19 -17.18
C ALA A 463 -21.94 -33.82 -16.18
N ALA A 464 -23.12 -33.28 -16.05
CA ALA A 464 -24.15 -34.05 -15.39
C ALA A 464 -24.84 -34.98 -16.38
N THR A 465 -24.71 -36.24 -16.15
CA THR A 465 -25.52 -37.23 -16.86
C THR A 465 -26.78 -37.56 -16.07
N GLY A 466 -27.92 -37.58 -16.72
CA GLY A 466 -29.14 -38.09 -16.16
C GLY A 466 -30.05 -37.09 -15.46
N LYS A 467 -30.30 -37.23 -14.18
CA LYS A 467 -31.32 -36.59 -13.37
C LYS A 467 -31.18 -35.07 -13.21
N TYR A 468 -29.98 -34.52 -13.39
CA TYR A 468 -29.67 -33.14 -13.09
C TYR A 468 -29.60 -32.28 -14.35
N SER A 469 -30.14 -31.07 -14.28
CA SER A 469 -29.97 -30.08 -15.36
C SER A 469 -28.54 -29.60 -15.44
N SER A 470 -28.12 -29.10 -16.60
CA SER A 470 -26.79 -28.57 -16.85
C SER A 470 -26.43 -27.42 -15.91
N ARG A 471 -27.39 -26.66 -15.41
CA ARG A 471 -27.20 -25.53 -14.49
C ARG A 471 -26.93 -25.92 -13.06
N ASP A 472 -27.19 -27.16 -12.70
CA ASP A 472 -27.08 -27.69 -11.32
C ASP A 472 -25.77 -28.46 -11.09
N CYS A 473 -24.78 -28.26 -11.95
CA CYS A 473 -23.51 -28.99 -11.85
C CYS A 473 -22.31 -28.04 -11.95
N SER A 474 -21.22 -28.47 -11.31
CA SER A 474 -19.90 -27.86 -11.44
C SER A 474 -18.85 -28.93 -11.68
N LEU A 475 -18.06 -28.75 -12.72
CA LEU A 475 -16.99 -29.66 -13.11
C LEU A 475 -15.64 -28.93 -12.99
N TYR A 476 -14.69 -29.54 -12.31
CA TYR A 476 -13.32 -29.07 -12.20
C TYR A 476 -12.39 -30.18 -12.68
N THR A 477 -11.46 -29.85 -13.57
CA THR A 477 -10.42 -30.77 -14.03
C THR A 477 -9.07 -30.15 -13.74
N VAL A 478 -8.18 -30.89 -13.08
CA VAL A 478 -6.86 -30.39 -12.65
C VAL A 478 -5.80 -31.42 -13.00
N THR A 479 -4.72 -30.94 -13.64
CA THR A 479 -3.49 -31.70 -13.78
C THR A 479 -2.33 -30.82 -13.30
N HIS A 480 -1.56 -31.28 -12.32
CA HIS A 480 -0.35 -30.57 -11.91
C HIS A 480 0.92 -31.35 -12.26
N ARG A 481 2.01 -30.63 -12.41
CA ARG A 481 3.36 -31.17 -12.72
C ARG A 481 4.41 -30.76 -11.69
N LEU A 482 3.95 -30.30 -10.52
CA LEU A 482 4.79 -29.90 -9.41
C LEU A 482 5.39 -31.14 -8.73
N PRO A 483 6.73 -31.32 -8.72
CA PRO A 483 7.35 -32.60 -8.32
C PRO A 483 7.16 -32.96 -6.85
N ALA A 484 7.06 -31.96 -5.96
CA ALA A 484 6.93 -32.17 -4.53
C ALA A 484 5.48 -32.36 -4.07
N VAL A 485 4.49 -31.99 -4.89
CA VAL A 485 3.06 -32.10 -4.54
C VAL A 485 2.58 -33.56 -4.63
N ARG A 486 1.81 -33.99 -3.64
CA ARG A 486 1.21 -35.33 -3.53
C ARG A 486 -0.28 -35.28 -3.26
N ASN A 487 -0.80 -34.13 -2.83
CA ASN A 487 -2.20 -33.95 -2.48
C ASN A 487 -2.73 -32.67 -3.14
N LEU A 488 -3.93 -32.81 -3.71
CA LEU A 488 -4.73 -31.69 -4.22
C LEU A 488 -5.86 -31.42 -3.24
N GLU A 489 -6.02 -30.20 -2.83
CA GLU A 489 -7.20 -29.70 -2.13
C GLU A 489 -7.90 -28.67 -3.03
N LEU A 490 -9.16 -28.92 -3.37
CA LEU A 490 -9.99 -27.97 -4.10
C LEU A 490 -11.03 -27.40 -3.14
N GLN A 491 -11.06 -26.09 -3.01
CA GLN A 491 -12.10 -25.34 -2.28
C GLN A 491 -12.92 -24.54 -3.29
N PHE A 492 -14.23 -24.69 -3.25
CA PHE A 492 -15.14 -24.04 -4.18
C PHE A 492 -16.43 -23.59 -3.51
N PRO A 493 -17.08 -22.53 -4.03
CA PRO A 493 -18.28 -21.99 -3.42
C PRO A 493 -19.48 -22.91 -3.65
N ALA A 494 -20.33 -23.01 -2.65
CA ALA A 494 -21.62 -23.67 -2.78
C ALA A 494 -22.55 -22.85 -3.69
N ARG A 495 -23.20 -23.51 -4.63
CA ARG A 495 -24.17 -22.88 -5.52
C ARG A 495 -25.61 -23.02 -5.00
N ARG A 496 -25.90 -24.12 -4.32
CA ARG A 496 -27.18 -24.40 -3.72
C ARG A 496 -27.04 -24.92 -2.28
N SER A 497 -28.14 -25.04 -1.59
CA SER A 497 -28.18 -25.39 -0.18
C SER A 497 -27.77 -26.85 0.15
N ALA A 498 -27.68 -27.71 -0.86
CA ALA A 498 -27.27 -29.07 -0.68
C ALA A 498 -26.47 -29.64 -1.87
N VAL A 499 -25.66 -30.65 -1.59
CA VAL A 499 -24.94 -31.46 -2.58
C VAL A 499 -25.69 -32.77 -2.80
N ALA A 500 -26.20 -32.96 -4.00
CA ALA A 500 -26.85 -34.18 -4.38
C ALA A 500 -25.84 -35.34 -4.56
N ARG A 501 -24.70 -35.00 -5.17
CA ARG A 501 -23.61 -35.95 -5.42
C ARG A 501 -22.29 -35.21 -5.64
N LEU A 502 -21.22 -35.73 -5.08
CA LEU A 502 -19.87 -35.30 -5.39
C LEU A 502 -19.02 -36.52 -5.74
N THR A 503 -18.34 -36.44 -6.88
CA THR A 503 -17.45 -37.52 -7.34
C THR A 503 -16.06 -36.97 -7.66
N VAL A 504 -15.05 -37.79 -7.41
CA VAL A 504 -13.68 -37.65 -7.89
C VAL A 504 -13.35 -38.80 -8.82
N ASN A 505 -12.95 -38.50 -10.04
CA ASN A 505 -12.68 -39.50 -11.09
C ASN A 505 -13.85 -40.49 -11.26
N GLY A 506 -15.10 -39.98 -11.16
CA GLY A 506 -16.33 -40.78 -11.29
C GLY A 506 -16.77 -41.53 -10.03
N GLN A 507 -15.97 -41.61 -9.00
CA GLN A 507 -16.29 -42.27 -7.75
C GLN A 507 -16.77 -41.29 -6.68
N ASN A 508 -17.74 -41.67 -5.86
CA ASN A 508 -18.23 -40.82 -4.78
C ASN A 508 -17.09 -40.50 -3.81
N ALA A 509 -16.98 -39.24 -3.46
CA ALA A 509 -15.95 -38.74 -2.57
C ALA A 509 -16.53 -37.94 -1.41
N ALA A 510 -15.82 -37.95 -0.28
CA ALA A 510 -16.15 -37.13 0.88
C ALA A 510 -15.76 -35.67 0.63
N TRP A 511 -16.50 -34.76 1.24
CA TRP A 511 -16.25 -33.35 1.25
C TRP A 511 -16.54 -32.75 2.65
N ARG A 512 -16.02 -31.58 2.91
CA ARG A 512 -16.30 -30.86 4.16
C ARG A 512 -16.61 -29.39 3.87
N LEU A 513 -17.28 -28.74 4.81
CA LEU A 513 -17.40 -27.29 4.80
C LEU A 513 -16.09 -26.66 5.27
N VAL A 514 -15.70 -25.56 4.64
CA VAL A 514 -14.60 -24.72 5.10
C VAL A 514 -15.13 -23.80 6.19
N GLU A 515 -14.54 -23.90 7.37
CA GLU A 515 -14.94 -23.06 8.51
C GLU A 515 -14.57 -21.59 8.26
N ASN A 516 -15.43 -20.69 8.75
CA ASN A 516 -15.22 -19.25 8.68
C ASN A 516 -15.01 -18.69 7.26
N SER A 517 -15.52 -19.37 6.23
CA SER A 517 -15.49 -18.81 4.88
C SER A 517 -16.35 -17.54 4.78
N VAL A 518 -15.87 -16.57 4.00
CA VAL A 518 -16.53 -15.30 3.75
C VAL A 518 -17.21 -15.31 2.37
N GLY A 519 -18.33 -14.59 2.24
CA GLY A 519 -19.12 -14.54 1.02
C GLY A 519 -20.08 -15.72 0.89
N ARG A 520 -19.66 -16.82 0.33
CA ARG A 520 -20.48 -18.05 0.23
C ARG A 520 -19.90 -19.18 1.05
N PRO A 521 -20.73 -20.15 1.48
CA PRO A 521 -20.22 -21.40 2.00
C PRO A 521 -19.25 -22.02 0.99
N MET A 522 -18.10 -22.44 1.48
CA MET A 522 -17.09 -23.11 0.68
C MET A 522 -17.05 -24.61 1.03
N LEU A 523 -16.98 -25.44 0.02
CA LEU A 523 -16.73 -26.87 0.19
C LEU A 523 -15.26 -27.16 -0.10
N SER A 524 -14.70 -28.10 0.63
CA SER A 524 -13.33 -28.60 0.43
C SER A 524 -13.36 -30.10 0.12
N VAL A 525 -12.61 -30.46 -0.90
CA VAL A 525 -12.33 -31.84 -1.31
C VAL A 525 -10.84 -32.05 -1.36
N SER A 526 -10.32 -33.03 -0.64
CA SER A 526 -8.90 -33.37 -0.64
C SER A 526 -8.70 -34.75 -1.23
N VAL A 527 -7.78 -34.85 -2.18
CA VAL A 527 -7.49 -36.12 -2.88
C VAL A 527 -6.00 -36.30 -3.09
N PRO A 528 -5.48 -37.53 -3.03
CA PRO A 528 -4.15 -37.80 -3.54
C PRO A 528 -4.08 -37.44 -5.03
N ALA A 529 -3.01 -36.77 -5.43
CA ALA A 529 -2.76 -36.42 -6.82
C ALA A 529 -1.26 -36.52 -7.10
N ALA A 530 -0.89 -37.39 -8.03
CA ALA A 530 0.49 -37.48 -8.46
C ALA A 530 0.79 -36.48 -9.60
N SER A 531 2.05 -36.10 -9.75
CA SER A 531 2.47 -35.23 -10.85
C SER A 531 2.13 -35.86 -12.21
N GLY A 532 1.42 -35.13 -13.06
CA GLY A 532 0.94 -35.56 -14.36
C GLY A 532 -0.38 -36.34 -14.34
N GLU A 533 -0.94 -36.61 -13.19
CA GLU A 533 -2.25 -37.25 -13.06
C GLU A 533 -3.39 -36.24 -13.23
N GLU A 534 -4.38 -36.56 -14.03
CA GLU A 534 -5.61 -35.79 -14.15
C GLU A 534 -6.60 -36.15 -13.05
N VAL A 535 -7.07 -35.14 -12.32
CA VAL A 535 -8.11 -35.26 -11.31
C VAL A 535 -9.35 -34.51 -11.77
N THR A 536 -10.47 -35.21 -11.84
CA THR A 536 -11.77 -34.65 -12.22
C THR A 536 -12.71 -34.67 -11.01
N ILE A 537 -13.19 -33.49 -10.61
CA ILE A 537 -14.13 -33.30 -9.50
C ILE A 537 -15.45 -32.79 -10.09
N ASN A 538 -16.53 -33.56 -9.91
CA ASN A 538 -17.86 -33.25 -10.39
C ASN A 538 -18.82 -33.11 -9.21
N VAL A 539 -19.51 -31.98 -9.14
CA VAL A 539 -20.47 -31.66 -8.08
C VAL A 539 -21.85 -31.47 -8.72
N ALA A 540 -22.80 -32.31 -8.32
CA ALA A 540 -24.21 -32.07 -8.63
C ALA A 540 -24.89 -31.45 -7.42
N TRP A 541 -25.56 -30.33 -7.67
CA TRP A 541 -26.20 -29.52 -6.65
C TRP A 541 -27.70 -29.82 -6.55
N GLU A 542 -28.26 -29.65 -5.35
CA GLU A 542 -29.71 -29.70 -5.14
C GLU A 542 -30.14 -28.71 -4.06
N GLY A 543 -31.45 -28.57 -3.87
CA GLY A 543 -32.02 -27.64 -2.93
C GLY A 543 -32.19 -26.22 -3.49
N GLU A 544 -32.35 -25.26 -2.60
CA GLU A 544 -32.60 -23.86 -2.95
C GLU A 544 -31.31 -23.12 -3.30
N LEU A 545 -31.43 -22.02 -4.05
CA LEU A 545 -30.32 -21.09 -4.23
C LEU A 545 -29.96 -20.47 -2.88
N LEU A 546 -28.68 -20.28 -2.67
CA LEU A 546 -28.19 -19.61 -1.45
C LEU A 546 -28.29 -18.10 -1.65
N GLU A 547 -29.10 -17.46 -0.81
CA GLU A 547 -29.29 -16.04 -0.80
C GLU A 547 -28.74 -15.43 0.48
N ALA A 548 -28.07 -14.27 0.34
CA ALA A 548 -27.62 -13.49 1.48
C ALA A 548 -28.83 -12.88 2.21
N PRO A 549 -28.80 -12.73 3.55
CA PRO A 549 -29.80 -11.97 4.26
C PRO A 549 -29.83 -10.53 3.76
N ALA A 550 -31.02 -9.95 3.70
CA ALA A 550 -31.25 -8.60 3.15
C ALA A 550 -30.60 -7.49 3.99
N SER A 551 -30.45 -7.69 5.29
CA SER A 551 -29.76 -6.77 6.20
C SER A 551 -29.39 -7.46 7.51
N VAL A 552 -28.36 -6.94 8.15
CA VAL A 552 -27.91 -7.38 9.47
C VAL A 552 -27.51 -6.18 10.30
N ASP A 553 -28.08 -6.06 11.50
CA ASP A 553 -27.66 -5.06 12.47
C ASP A 553 -26.58 -5.67 13.38
N ALA A 554 -25.37 -5.16 13.31
CA ALA A 554 -24.27 -5.55 14.18
C ALA A 554 -23.32 -4.37 14.43
N TYR A 555 -22.66 -4.39 15.57
CA TYR A 555 -21.58 -3.43 15.82
C TYR A 555 -20.35 -3.78 14.97
N PRO A 556 -19.59 -2.79 14.51
CA PRO A 556 -18.30 -3.03 13.84
C PRO A 556 -17.41 -3.93 14.70
N ALA A 557 -16.62 -4.77 14.05
CA ALA A 557 -15.69 -5.71 14.68
C ALA A 557 -16.32 -6.76 15.60
N THR A 558 -17.63 -6.94 15.59
CA THR A 558 -18.32 -7.97 16.38
C THR A 558 -18.56 -9.21 15.54
N ARG A 559 -18.12 -10.37 16.04
CA ARG A 559 -18.50 -11.67 15.47
C ARG A 559 -19.90 -12.02 15.91
N VAL A 560 -20.82 -12.08 14.97
CA VAL A 560 -22.18 -12.49 15.20
C VAL A 560 -22.40 -13.84 14.55
N ARG A 561 -22.79 -14.84 15.32
CA ARG A 561 -22.87 -16.23 14.84
C ARG A 561 -23.96 -16.48 13.80
N LYS A 562 -25.01 -15.68 13.76
CA LYS A 562 -26.16 -15.90 12.87
C LYS A 562 -26.35 -14.81 11.83
N ALA A 563 -25.76 -13.67 12.04
CA ALA A 563 -25.82 -12.56 11.11
C ALA A 563 -24.73 -11.59 11.54
N GLY A 564 -23.74 -11.38 10.71
CA GLY A 564 -22.59 -10.57 11.10
C GLY A 564 -21.72 -10.19 9.92
N PRO A 565 -20.71 -9.37 10.17
CA PRO A 565 -19.83 -8.92 9.13
C PRO A 565 -18.98 -10.05 8.51
N VAL A 566 -18.93 -11.22 9.15
CA VAL A 566 -18.29 -12.42 8.58
C VAL A 566 -19.36 -13.46 8.33
N SER A 567 -19.29 -14.13 7.18
CA SER A 567 -20.23 -15.20 6.86
C SER A 567 -20.10 -16.33 7.88
N PHE A 568 -21.24 -16.84 8.21
CA PHE A 568 -21.37 -17.96 9.12
C PHE A 568 -22.00 -19.15 8.40
N ILE A 569 -21.33 -20.27 8.42
CA ILE A 569 -21.79 -21.48 7.76
C ILE A 569 -22.26 -22.48 8.81
N ALA A 570 -23.44 -23.02 8.61
CA ALA A 570 -23.97 -24.11 9.40
C ALA A 570 -24.61 -25.16 8.51
N MET A 571 -24.52 -26.42 8.96
CA MET A 571 -25.35 -27.50 8.43
C MET A 571 -26.57 -27.64 9.34
N GLU A 572 -27.72 -27.43 8.80
CA GLU A 572 -28.98 -27.60 9.53
C GLU A 572 -29.93 -28.46 8.70
N GLN A 573 -30.37 -29.57 9.29
CA GLN A 573 -31.22 -30.55 8.62
C GLN A 573 -30.68 -31.07 7.28
N GLY A 574 -29.33 -31.19 7.17
CA GLY A 574 -28.65 -31.63 5.94
C GLY A 574 -28.50 -30.60 4.86
N GLN A 575 -28.90 -29.35 5.12
CA GLN A 575 -28.70 -28.21 4.20
C GLN A 575 -27.72 -27.23 4.73
N MET A 576 -26.97 -26.63 3.80
CA MET A 576 -26.07 -25.51 4.11
C MET A 576 -26.89 -24.25 4.34
N LYS A 577 -26.63 -23.56 5.44
CA LYS A 577 -27.14 -22.23 5.71
C LYS A 577 -25.98 -21.24 5.65
N TRP A 578 -26.21 -20.17 4.92
CA TRP A 578 -25.22 -19.15 4.66
C TRP A 578 -25.75 -17.77 5.06
N TRP A 579 -24.90 -17.00 5.75
CA TRP A 579 -25.12 -15.60 6.02
C TRP A 579 -23.93 -14.83 5.47
N ALA A 580 -24.08 -14.22 4.32
CA ALA A 580 -23.09 -13.32 3.79
C ALA A 580 -23.03 -12.05 4.63
N PRO A 581 -21.86 -11.50 4.82
CA PRO A 581 -21.74 -10.13 5.28
C PRO A 581 -22.41 -9.21 4.24
N VAL A 582 -23.06 -8.15 4.73
CA VAL A 582 -23.53 -7.08 3.86
C VAL A 582 -22.29 -6.39 3.29
N GLU A 583 -22.13 -6.42 1.97
CA GLU A 583 -21.08 -5.66 1.30
C GLU A 583 -21.30 -4.18 1.58
N HIS A 584 -20.27 -3.51 2.08
CA HIS A 584 -20.34 -2.06 2.22
C HIS A 584 -20.32 -1.41 0.85
N PRO A 585 -21.11 -0.35 0.63
CA PRO A 585 -20.98 0.42 -0.58
C PRO A 585 -19.54 0.94 -0.70
N VAL A 586 -18.98 0.80 -1.89
CA VAL A 586 -17.68 1.37 -2.21
C VAL A 586 -17.75 2.88 -2.02
N SER A 587 -16.71 3.45 -1.42
CA SER A 587 -16.59 4.89 -1.21
C SER A 587 -16.75 5.64 -2.53
N ASP A 588 -17.48 6.73 -2.50
CA ASP A 588 -17.51 7.69 -3.59
C ASP A 588 -16.43 8.78 -3.48
N LYS A 589 -15.53 8.69 -2.51
CA LYS A 589 -14.28 9.45 -2.50
C LYS A 589 -13.55 9.23 -3.82
N GLY A 590 -13.04 10.28 -4.41
CA GLY A 590 -12.43 10.24 -5.74
C GLY A 590 -13.42 10.34 -6.90
N ASN A 591 -14.70 10.08 -6.69
CA ASN A 591 -15.77 10.22 -7.69
C ASN A 591 -16.55 11.54 -7.54
N LYS A 592 -16.63 12.06 -6.32
CA LYS A 592 -17.24 13.37 -6.04
C LYS A 592 -16.16 14.42 -5.81
N PRO A 593 -16.40 15.65 -6.28
CA PRO A 593 -15.51 16.75 -5.94
C PRO A 593 -15.40 16.93 -4.43
N VAL A 594 -14.19 17.09 -3.92
CA VAL A 594 -13.94 17.51 -2.55
C VAL A 594 -14.19 19.02 -2.47
N PRO A 595 -15.03 19.52 -1.56
CA PRO A 595 -15.29 20.94 -1.45
C PRO A 595 -14.00 21.72 -1.15
N ALA A 596 -13.70 22.72 -1.95
CA ALA A 596 -12.65 23.67 -1.62
C ALA A 596 -13.07 24.57 -0.44
N GLY A 597 -12.11 25.01 0.37
CA GLY A 597 -12.37 25.97 1.42
C GLY A 597 -12.94 27.30 0.88
N ASP A 598 -13.93 27.85 1.53
CA ASP A 598 -14.52 29.15 1.14
C ASP A 598 -13.66 30.31 1.71
N PHE A 599 -12.75 30.80 0.88
CA PHE A 599 -11.80 31.86 1.24
C PHE A 599 -12.24 33.21 0.68
N LYS A 600 -12.96 33.97 1.51
CA LYS A 600 -13.42 35.31 1.12
C LYS A 600 -12.44 36.40 1.55
N ALA A 601 -12.28 37.39 0.68
CA ALA A 601 -11.55 38.61 1.02
C ALA A 601 -12.17 39.30 2.25
N VAL A 602 -11.32 39.84 3.10
CA VAL A 602 -11.69 40.53 4.31
C VAL A 602 -11.42 42.00 4.12
N ASP A 603 -12.29 42.86 4.65
CA ASP A 603 -12.04 44.28 4.71
C ASP A 603 -10.92 44.61 5.72
N SER A 604 -9.75 45.00 5.20
CA SER A 604 -8.57 45.28 6.01
C SER A 604 -8.82 46.36 7.10
N ALA A 605 -9.74 47.29 6.86
CA ALA A 605 -10.10 48.32 7.85
C ALA A 605 -10.75 47.75 9.12
N ARG A 606 -11.24 46.54 9.05
CA ARG A 606 -11.82 45.80 10.18
C ARG A 606 -10.81 44.91 10.92
N CYS A 607 -9.56 44.87 10.45
CA CYS A 607 -8.51 44.06 11.02
C CYS A 607 -7.60 44.91 11.93
N THR A 608 -7.24 44.35 13.07
CA THR A 608 -6.25 44.94 13.97
C THR A 608 -5.02 44.03 14.03
N PRO A 609 -3.92 44.38 13.38
CA PRO A 609 -2.70 43.58 13.42
C PRO A 609 -2.12 43.52 14.83
N VAL A 610 -1.89 42.31 15.33
CA VAL A 610 -1.27 42.10 16.64
C VAL A 610 0.22 42.40 16.58
N ASP A 611 0.75 43.08 17.59
CA ASP A 611 2.17 43.34 17.71
C ASP A 611 2.91 42.12 18.26
N MET A 612 3.69 41.50 17.39
CA MET A 612 4.46 40.29 17.65
C MET A 612 5.95 40.55 17.91
N GLN A 613 6.39 41.83 17.96
CA GLN A 613 7.81 42.15 18.00
C GLN A 613 8.56 41.47 19.16
N LYS A 614 7.92 41.34 20.31
CA LYS A 614 8.51 40.68 21.49
C LYS A 614 8.41 39.17 21.46
N VAL A 615 7.66 38.59 20.53
CA VAL A 615 7.42 37.16 20.36
C VAL A 615 8.28 36.57 19.25
N PHE A 616 8.64 37.37 18.27
CA PHE A 616 9.54 36.95 17.21
C PHE A 616 10.90 36.52 17.77
N ASN A 617 11.32 35.29 17.53
CA ASN A 617 12.51 34.66 18.08
C ASN A 617 13.45 34.08 17.02
N ALA A 618 13.06 34.10 15.74
CA ALA A 618 13.84 33.55 14.65
C ALA A 618 13.63 34.32 13.32
N ASN A 619 14.47 34.04 12.36
CA ASN A 619 14.30 34.45 10.97
C ASN A 619 13.82 33.27 10.15
N VAL A 620 13.07 33.54 9.08
CA VAL A 620 12.70 32.52 8.10
C VAL A 620 13.93 31.79 7.56
N THR A 621 15.05 32.50 7.39
CA THR A 621 16.33 31.95 6.91
C THR A 621 16.94 30.90 7.83
N ASP A 622 16.52 30.85 9.09
CA ASP A 622 17.18 30.02 10.10
C ASP A 622 16.49 28.67 10.33
N ILE A 623 15.24 28.52 9.90
CA ILE A 623 14.39 27.37 10.24
C ILE A 623 14.93 25.99 9.80
N PHE A 624 15.77 25.94 8.76
CA PHE A 624 16.42 24.72 8.30
C PHE A 624 17.93 24.69 8.53
N ARG A 625 18.44 25.57 9.37
CA ARG A 625 19.87 25.67 9.72
C ARG A 625 20.17 25.34 11.16
N ASN A 626 19.20 24.86 11.90
CA ASN A 626 19.34 24.68 13.32
C ASN A 626 20.26 23.52 13.68
N GLU A 627 21.09 23.77 14.69
CA GLU A 627 21.78 22.70 15.40
C GLU A 627 20.84 22.07 16.42
N TYR A 628 20.71 20.78 16.37
CA TYR A 628 19.85 20.04 17.26
C TYR A 628 20.52 19.82 18.62
N LEU A 629 19.74 19.87 19.70
CA LEU A 629 20.21 19.60 21.06
C LEU A 629 20.64 18.14 21.22
N SER A 630 20.08 17.23 20.45
CA SER A 630 20.44 15.81 20.48
C SER A 630 20.50 15.24 19.07
N PRO A 631 21.26 14.15 18.85
CA PRO A 631 21.21 13.43 17.60
C PRO A 631 19.79 12.99 17.27
N ARG A 632 19.40 13.08 15.98
CA ARG A 632 18.10 12.69 15.47
C ARG A 632 18.24 11.70 14.34
N SER A 633 17.14 11.01 14.07
CA SER A 633 16.98 10.32 12.82
C SER A 633 17.09 11.29 11.64
N PRO A 634 17.67 10.86 10.51
CA PRO A 634 17.70 11.67 9.29
C PRO A 634 16.29 12.05 8.78
N TYR A 635 15.24 11.44 9.30
CA TYR A 635 13.84 11.65 8.86
C TYR A 635 12.99 12.43 9.86
N THR A 636 13.59 13.34 10.59
CA THR A 636 12.82 14.25 11.46
C THR A 636 12.13 15.36 10.67
N THR A 637 11.16 15.99 11.30
CA THR A 637 10.29 17.01 10.69
C THR A 637 11.00 18.24 10.14
N LEU A 638 12.21 18.56 10.61
CA LEU A 638 12.99 19.70 10.12
C LEU A 638 13.97 19.36 9.00
N GLN A 639 13.80 18.26 8.34
CA GLN A 639 14.59 17.88 7.18
C GLN A 639 13.74 18.01 5.94
N LEU A 640 14.30 18.69 4.95
CA LEU A 640 13.70 18.72 3.62
C LEU A 640 14.06 17.40 2.93
N PRO A 641 13.08 16.54 2.62
CA PRO A 641 13.34 15.46 1.70
C PRO A 641 13.77 16.10 0.38
N LYS A 642 14.93 15.69 -0.12
CA LYS A 642 15.36 16.12 -1.43
C LYS A 642 14.45 15.42 -2.43
N GLN A 643 13.58 16.20 -3.05
CA GLN A 643 12.66 15.67 -4.04
C GLN A 643 13.42 15.33 -5.32
N GLY A 644 13.17 14.18 -5.83
CA GLY A 644 13.79 13.67 -7.04
C GLY A 644 14.30 12.26 -6.86
N ILE A 645 14.53 11.64 -7.96
CA ILE A 645 14.92 10.25 -8.06
C ILE A 645 16.24 10.00 -7.33
N GLY A 646 16.21 9.10 -6.37
CA GLY A 646 17.38 8.60 -5.66
C GLY A 646 17.90 9.48 -4.53
N GLU A 647 17.24 10.59 -4.21
CA GLU A 647 17.73 11.48 -3.16
C GLU A 647 16.78 11.60 -1.94
N TRP A 648 15.60 11.08 -2.05
CA TRP A 648 14.62 11.02 -0.96
C TRP A 648 15.06 10.13 0.22
N CYS A 649 15.98 9.21 0.02
CA CYS A 649 16.63 8.48 1.11
C CYS A 649 17.81 9.26 1.75
N HIS A 650 18.16 10.41 1.22
CA HIS A 650 19.19 11.29 1.74
C HIS A 650 18.65 12.71 1.92
N PRO A 651 17.74 12.93 2.87
CA PRO A 651 17.13 14.23 3.05
C PRO A 651 18.18 15.28 3.38
N LEU A 652 17.99 16.48 2.87
CA LEU A 652 18.81 17.64 3.23
C LEU A 652 18.58 17.98 4.70
N LYS A 653 19.67 18.07 5.46
CA LYS A 653 19.62 18.45 6.87
C LYS A 653 19.55 19.96 7.06
N THR A 654 20.07 20.69 6.08
CA THR A 654 20.11 22.14 6.10
C THR A 654 19.82 22.68 4.71
N VAL A 655 19.11 23.79 4.64
CA VAL A 655 18.82 24.51 3.41
C VAL A 655 19.06 25.99 3.63
N ASP A 656 19.73 26.61 2.65
CA ASP A 656 19.81 28.05 2.59
C ASP A 656 18.52 28.62 2.04
N ILE A 657 17.92 29.55 2.80
CA ILE A 657 16.69 30.22 2.42
C ILE A 657 17.01 31.67 2.13
N ASP A 658 16.60 32.14 0.97
CA ASP A 658 16.56 33.57 0.65
C ASP A 658 15.13 34.09 0.91
N ASP A 659 14.94 34.94 1.91
CA ASP A 659 13.66 35.53 2.26
C ASP A 659 13.52 37.00 1.77
N SER A 660 14.39 37.44 0.88
CA SER A 660 14.43 38.84 0.40
C SER A 660 13.12 39.31 -0.21
N GLY A 661 12.44 38.45 -0.97
CA GLY A 661 11.12 38.79 -1.54
C GLY A 661 10.02 38.96 -0.48
N LEU A 662 10.04 38.11 0.56
CA LEU A 662 9.12 38.24 1.68
C LEU A 662 9.35 39.56 2.43
N ARG A 663 10.60 39.88 2.74
CA ARG A 663 10.96 41.17 3.40
C ARG A 663 10.64 42.38 2.53
N ALA A 664 10.88 42.27 1.24
CA ALA A 664 10.54 43.31 0.28
C ALA A 664 9.03 43.55 0.13
N ALA A 665 8.20 42.56 0.44
CA ALA A 665 6.74 42.72 0.43
C ALA A 665 6.20 43.49 1.66
N VAL A 666 6.98 43.57 2.72
CA VAL A 666 6.60 44.35 3.94
C VAL A 666 6.60 45.85 3.65
N ARG A 667 5.49 46.51 3.93
CA ARG A 667 5.32 47.94 3.78
C ARG A 667 4.93 48.55 5.13
N LYS A 668 5.74 49.48 5.65
CA LYS A 668 5.49 50.12 6.94
C LYS A 668 5.26 49.13 8.08
N GLY A 669 6.00 48.01 8.08
CA GLY A 669 5.87 46.98 9.11
C GLY A 669 4.64 46.08 8.95
N LEU A 670 3.97 46.11 7.82
CA LEU A 670 2.81 45.25 7.50
C LEU A 670 3.07 44.46 6.22
N LEU A 671 2.70 43.20 6.27
CA LEU A 671 2.53 42.33 5.13
C LEU A 671 1.03 42.22 4.85
N GLU A 672 0.57 42.74 3.74
CA GLU A 672 -0.84 42.68 3.33
C GLU A 672 -1.04 41.50 2.37
N THR A 673 -1.97 40.62 2.73
CA THR A 673 -2.24 39.42 1.93
C THR A 673 -3.28 39.69 0.82
N LYS A 674 -3.33 38.82 -0.17
CA LYS A 674 -4.34 38.89 -1.24
C LYS A 674 -5.79 38.77 -0.74
N LEU A 675 -6.00 38.30 0.50
CA LEU A 675 -7.30 38.28 1.15
C LEU A 675 -7.62 39.58 1.92
N GLY A 676 -6.77 40.58 1.87
CA GLY A 676 -6.96 41.85 2.58
C GLY A 676 -6.66 41.79 4.08
N ILE A 677 -6.02 40.73 4.55
CA ILE A 677 -5.64 40.57 5.96
C ILE A 677 -4.22 41.10 6.15
N PRO A 678 -4.04 42.15 6.96
CA PRO A 678 -2.71 42.68 7.25
C PRO A 678 -2.05 41.95 8.42
N PHE A 679 -0.80 41.57 8.26
CA PHE A 679 0.01 40.98 9.31
C PHE A 679 1.17 41.87 9.67
N ARG A 680 1.39 42.14 10.94
CA ARG A 680 2.53 42.91 11.39
C ARG A 680 3.77 42.03 11.43
N THR A 681 4.77 42.39 10.63
CA THR A 681 6.07 41.73 10.58
C THR A 681 7.15 42.72 10.19
N PRO A 682 8.36 42.62 10.76
CA PRO A 682 9.45 43.55 10.42
C PRO A 682 10.12 43.17 9.10
N ALA A 683 10.60 44.20 8.38
CA ALA A 683 11.42 43.96 7.19
C ALA A 683 12.86 43.55 7.54
N GLU A 684 13.32 43.80 8.75
CA GLU A 684 14.65 43.47 9.26
C GLU A 684 14.58 42.79 10.62
N GLY A 685 15.59 41.99 10.94
CA GLY A 685 15.64 41.26 12.23
C GLY A 685 14.72 40.04 12.24
N HIS A 686 14.42 39.53 13.43
CA HIS A 686 13.55 38.40 13.62
C HIS A 686 12.14 38.67 13.09
N ASN A 687 11.65 37.83 12.21
CA ASN A 687 10.38 38.00 11.50
C ASN A 687 9.38 36.86 11.65
N ILE A 688 9.74 35.82 12.42
CA ILE A 688 8.85 34.71 12.75
C ILE A 688 8.87 34.38 14.25
N ALA A 689 7.74 33.92 14.74
CA ALA A 689 7.59 33.25 16.04
C ALA A 689 7.69 31.75 15.80
N PHE A 690 8.84 31.16 16.11
CA PHE A 690 9.16 29.78 15.78
C PHE A 690 9.11 28.90 17.02
N THR A 691 8.45 27.76 16.89
CA THR A 691 8.40 26.68 17.89
C THR A 691 8.91 25.38 17.28
N SER A 692 9.53 24.54 18.08
CA SER A 692 9.96 23.22 17.67
C SER A 692 10.04 22.28 18.86
N LEU A 693 9.64 21.03 18.67
CA LEU A 693 9.84 19.97 19.66
C LEU A 693 11.27 19.42 19.71
N TRP A 694 12.11 19.82 18.75
CA TRP A 694 13.28 19.03 18.40
C TRP A 694 14.61 19.76 18.58
N ASP A 695 14.61 21.06 18.71
CA ASP A 695 15.82 21.85 18.71
C ASP A 695 15.84 22.94 19.80
N ASN A 696 16.69 23.95 19.61
CA ASN A 696 16.95 25.02 20.58
C ASN A 696 15.81 26.00 20.73
N TYR A 697 14.73 25.83 20.00
CA TYR A 697 13.55 26.69 20.10
C TYR A 697 12.56 26.19 21.14
N PRO A 698 11.72 27.09 21.69
CA PRO A 698 10.67 26.67 22.61
C PRO A 698 9.65 25.78 21.90
N ASP A 699 9.04 24.88 22.64
CA ASP A 699 7.93 24.04 22.17
C ASP A 699 6.59 24.79 22.14
N SER A 700 6.51 25.94 22.80
CA SER A 700 5.31 26.76 22.89
C SER A 700 5.64 28.25 23.00
N LEU A 701 4.73 29.09 22.52
CA LEU A 701 4.80 30.53 22.61
C LEU A 701 3.48 31.11 23.09
N GLN A 702 3.56 32.20 23.88
CA GLN A 702 2.38 32.91 24.33
C GLN A 702 2.32 34.28 23.64
N ILE A 703 1.17 34.59 23.06
CA ILE A 703 0.90 35.85 22.36
C ILE A 703 -0.16 36.61 23.12
N PRO A 704 0.16 37.76 23.74
CA PRO A 704 -0.81 38.58 24.40
C PRO A 704 -1.82 39.18 23.42
N LEU A 705 -3.09 39.00 23.70
CA LEU A 705 -4.19 39.56 22.94
C LEU A 705 -4.94 40.61 23.80
N GLN A 706 -5.51 41.64 23.16
CA GLN A 706 -6.29 42.67 23.81
C GLN A 706 -7.57 42.96 23.00
N GLY A 707 -8.65 43.30 23.70
CA GLY A 707 -9.90 43.68 23.09
C GLY A 707 -10.84 42.55 22.80
N LYS A 708 -11.88 42.82 22.01
CA LYS A 708 -12.88 41.83 21.56
C LYS A 708 -12.81 41.69 20.06
N ALA A 709 -12.80 40.45 19.60
CA ALA A 709 -12.81 40.14 18.20
C ALA A 709 -13.73 38.92 17.96
N SER A 710 -14.32 38.86 16.78
CA SER A 710 -15.11 37.71 16.34
C SER A 710 -14.26 36.64 15.66
N ARG A 711 -13.03 36.98 15.25
CA ARG A 711 -12.10 36.08 14.54
C ARG A 711 -10.67 36.47 14.84
N ALA A 712 -9.79 35.45 14.88
CA ALA A 712 -8.34 35.61 14.85
C ALA A 712 -7.82 34.98 13.55
N TYR A 713 -6.96 35.68 12.83
CA TYR A 713 -6.31 35.22 11.63
C TYR A 713 -4.83 34.98 11.93
N LEU A 714 -4.35 33.81 11.52
CA LEU A 714 -2.96 33.41 11.71
C LEU A 714 -2.34 33.09 10.34
N LEU A 715 -1.20 33.67 10.05
CA LEU A 715 -0.37 33.30 8.92
C LEU A 715 0.70 32.33 9.45
N MET A 716 0.57 31.08 9.09
CA MET A 716 1.37 30.00 9.67
C MET A 716 1.97 29.12 8.58
N ALA A 717 3.05 28.48 8.91
CA ALA A 717 3.67 27.45 8.12
C ALA A 717 4.32 26.43 9.04
N GLY A 718 4.44 25.19 8.62
CA GLY A 718 5.08 24.14 9.40
C GLY A 718 5.83 23.15 8.55
N SER A 719 6.90 22.62 9.10
CA SER A 719 7.58 21.46 8.58
C SER A 719 7.16 20.25 9.41
N THR A 720 6.37 19.37 8.82
CA THR A 720 5.86 18.18 9.45
C THR A 720 6.10 17.03 8.48
N ASN A 721 6.64 15.91 8.98
CA ASN A 721 6.74 14.73 8.16
C ASN A 721 5.33 14.35 7.64
N HIS A 722 5.21 14.15 6.33
CA HIS A 722 3.94 13.85 5.69
C HIS A 722 3.28 12.56 6.19
N MET A 723 4.06 11.66 6.78
CA MET A 723 3.53 10.46 7.42
C MET A 723 2.81 10.77 8.76
N GLN A 724 2.92 11.99 9.29
CA GLN A 724 2.19 12.44 10.47
C GLN A 724 0.85 13.07 10.08
N CYS A 725 0.05 12.29 9.36
CA CYS A 725 -1.28 12.68 8.90
C CYS A 725 -2.37 12.34 9.90
N HIS A 726 -3.49 13.09 9.83
CA HIS A 726 -4.71 12.90 10.61
C HIS A 726 -4.47 12.82 12.12
N ILE A 727 -3.40 13.46 12.59
CA ILE A 727 -3.09 13.64 14.01
C ILE A 727 -2.79 15.12 14.28
N ASP A 728 -2.90 15.52 15.54
CA ASP A 728 -2.53 16.86 15.97
C ASP A 728 -1.00 17.05 15.88
N ASN A 729 -0.54 17.86 14.93
CA ASN A 729 0.87 18.23 14.81
C ASN A 729 1.21 19.47 15.63
N GLY A 730 0.22 20.18 16.10
CA GLY A 730 0.30 21.31 17.00
C GLY A 730 -1.09 21.74 17.44
N VAL A 731 -1.13 22.56 18.46
CA VAL A 731 -2.39 23.03 19.01
C VAL A 731 -2.30 24.52 19.32
N ILE A 732 -3.28 25.29 18.86
CA ILE A 732 -3.44 26.69 19.21
C ILE A 732 -4.56 26.79 20.25
N ARG A 733 -4.29 27.47 21.38
CA ARG A 733 -5.27 27.70 22.41
C ARG A 733 -5.49 29.19 22.60
N VAL A 734 -6.74 29.60 22.62
CA VAL A 734 -7.16 30.97 22.90
C VAL A 734 -7.85 31.00 24.25
N TYR A 735 -7.23 31.67 25.21
CA TYR A 735 -7.76 31.82 26.55
C TYR A 735 -8.51 33.14 26.68
N TYR A 736 -9.70 33.11 27.20
CA TYR A 736 -10.58 34.26 27.38
C TYR A 736 -10.59 34.78 28.82
N GLU A 737 -11.01 36.03 29.00
CA GLU A 737 -11.11 36.68 30.33
C GLU A 737 -12.05 35.94 31.27
N ASP A 738 -13.06 35.25 30.77
CA ASP A 738 -13.99 34.45 31.56
C ASP A 738 -13.47 33.08 32.01
N GLY A 739 -12.22 32.77 31.65
CA GLY A 739 -11.55 31.51 31.95
C GLY A 739 -11.87 30.38 30.98
N THR A 740 -12.64 30.63 29.94
CA THR A 740 -12.87 29.64 28.89
C THR A 740 -11.69 29.56 27.91
N CYS A 741 -11.58 28.50 27.16
CA CYS A 741 -10.52 28.26 26.21
C CYS A 741 -11.07 27.60 24.95
N ASP A 742 -10.76 28.18 23.79
CA ASP A 742 -10.95 27.54 22.50
C ASP A 742 -9.64 26.90 22.02
N THR A 743 -9.78 25.79 21.32
CA THR A 743 -8.64 25.01 20.81
C THR A 743 -8.79 24.79 19.32
N LEU A 744 -7.71 25.01 18.55
CA LEU A 744 -7.58 24.65 17.16
C LEU A 744 -6.44 23.65 17.01
N SER A 745 -6.75 22.44 16.61
CA SER A 745 -5.75 21.43 16.23
C SER A 745 -5.20 21.70 14.84
N LEU A 746 -3.89 21.55 14.69
CA LEU A 746 -3.18 21.66 13.43
C LEU A 746 -2.97 20.25 12.87
N VAL A 747 -3.76 19.89 11.87
CA VAL A 747 -3.84 18.54 11.33
C VAL A 747 -3.37 18.51 9.89
N ASN A 748 -2.36 17.70 9.62
CA ASN A 748 -1.91 17.40 8.27
C ASN A 748 -2.88 16.34 7.64
N PRO A 749 -3.37 16.51 6.42
CA PRO A 749 -3.16 17.61 5.49
C PRO A 749 -4.24 18.71 5.56
N ASP A 750 -5.23 18.61 6.44
CA ASP A 750 -6.45 19.42 6.41
C ASP A 750 -6.19 20.92 6.49
N ASN A 751 -5.52 21.35 7.56
CA ASN A 751 -5.23 22.76 7.80
C ASN A 751 -3.74 23.03 8.09
N TRP A 752 -2.90 22.00 8.07
CA TRP A 752 -1.48 22.07 8.38
C TRP A 752 -0.60 21.24 7.41
N PRO A 753 -0.62 21.54 6.09
CA PRO A 753 0.23 20.81 5.16
C PRO A 753 1.71 21.19 5.38
N PRO A 754 2.65 20.23 5.21
CA PRO A 754 4.08 20.49 5.27
C PRO A 754 4.51 21.53 4.21
N ILE A 755 5.33 22.50 4.63
CA ILE A 755 5.77 23.60 3.73
C ILE A 755 6.76 23.16 2.66
N GLU A 756 7.46 22.07 2.90
CA GLU A 756 8.47 21.52 2.00
C GLU A 756 7.89 20.72 0.83
N GLN A 757 6.60 20.41 0.87
CA GLN A 757 5.97 19.65 -0.19
C GLN A 757 5.09 20.50 -1.09
N ILE A 758 5.15 20.22 -2.38
CA ILE A 758 4.23 20.75 -3.37
C ILE A 758 3.04 19.80 -3.43
N PHE A 759 1.89 20.30 -2.97
CA PHE A 759 0.67 19.51 -3.00
C PHE A 759 -0.12 19.80 -4.26
N PHE A 760 -0.58 18.73 -4.86
CA PHE A 760 -1.51 18.78 -5.96
C PHE A 760 -2.94 18.65 -5.43
N GLU A 761 -3.77 19.63 -5.71
CA GLU A 761 -5.19 19.60 -5.39
C GLU A 761 -5.95 19.14 -6.62
N ASP A 762 -6.46 17.92 -6.60
CA ASP A 762 -7.18 17.33 -7.73
C ASP A 762 -8.70 17.58 -7.67
N GLY A 763 -9.17 18.10 -6.56
CA GLY A 763 -10.58 18.35 -6.33
C GLY A 763 -11.45 17.09 -6.17
N LYS A 764 -10.82 15.91 -6.09
CA LYS A 764 -11.50 14.60 -5.97
C LYS A 764 -11.11 13.83 -4.74
N SER A 765 -9.83 13.57 -4.58
CA SER A 765 -9.30 12.90 -3.40
C SER A 765 -8.74 13.89 -2.39
N PHE A 766 -8.39 15.08 -2.82
CA PHE A 766 -7.83 16.09 -1.95
C PHE A 766 -8.16 17.52 -2.36
N ASN A 767 -8.54 18.33 -1.36
CA ASN A 767 -8.55 19.80 -1.40
C ASN A 767 -8.15 20.35 -0.04
N ARG A 768 -7.33 21.39 -0.03
CA ARG A 768 -6.96 22.03 1.23
C ARG A 768 -8.09 22.87 1.81
N HIS A 769 -8.22 22.81 3.11
CA HIS A 769 -9.20 23.60 3.87
C HIS A 769 -8.63 24.95 4.36
N ALA A 770 -7.34 25.18 4.14
CA ALA A 770 -6.67 26.44 4.45
C ALA A 770 -5.99 27.02 3.19
N PRO A 771 -6.08 28.34 2.94
CA PRO A 771 -5.48 28.93 1.75
C PRO A 771 -3.96 28.99 1.88
N SER A 772 -3.26 28.61 0.83
CA SER A 772 -1.87 29.00 0.65
C SER A 772 -1.82 30.39 0.05
N LEU A 773 -1.25 31.34 0.79
CA LEU A 773 -1.24 32.73 0.37
C LEU A 773 0.02 33.12 -0.36
N TYR A 774 1.14 32.51 -0.01
CA TYR A 774 2.45 32.83 -0.54
C TYR A 774 3.27 31.55 -0.76
N ARG A 775 4.15 31.62 -1.76
CA ARG A 775 5.22 30.66 -1.98
C ARG A 775 6.55 31.41 -2.05
N LEU A 776 7.51 30.97 -1.29
CA LEU A 776 8.86 31.52 -1.29
C LEU A 776 9.80 30.53 -1.99
N ARG A 777 10.45 31.00 -3.07
CA ARG A 777 11.52 30.23 -3.70
C ARG A 777 12.77 30.31 -2.88
N LEU A 778 13.21 29.19 -2.32
CA LEU A 778 14.29 29.18 -1.32
C LEU A 778 15.62 29.74 -1.85
N LYS A 779 15.95 29.54 -3.13
CA LYS A 779 17.23 29.95 -3.72
C LYS A 779 17.24 31.39 -4.27
N THR A 780 16.08 31.94 -4.60
CA THR A 780 15.98 33.22 -5.29
C THR A 780 15.29 34.28 -4.47
N GLY A 781 14.70 33.93 -3.36
CA GLY A 781 13.90 34.82 -2.53
C GLY A 781 12.60 35.30 -3.19
N GLU A 782 12.26 34.81 -4.36
CA GLU A 782 11.05 35.21 -5.07
C GLU A 782 9.79 34.81 -4.28
N LEU A 783 8.93 35.81 -4.06
CA LEU A 783 7.64 35.59 -3.43
C LEU A 783 6.55 35.55 -4.49
N SER A 784 5.89 34.43 -4.64
CA SER A 784 4.80 34.23 -5.60
C SER A 784 3.46 34.03 -4.90
N ASN A 785 2.40 34.58 -5.51
CA ASN A 785 1.01 34.34 -5.12
C ASN A 785 0.34 33.26 -6.00
N ASN A 786 1.07 32.73 -6.97
CA ASN A 786 0.53 31.88 -8.01
C ASN A 786 0.93 30.44 -7.76
N PHE A 787 0.02 29.65 -7.17
CA PHE A 787 0.25 28.27 -6.81
C PHE A 787 -0.10 27.28 -7.92
N GLY A 788 -0.79 27.70 -8.97
CA GLY A 788 -1.30 26.84 -10.02
C GLY A 788 -0.39 26.64 -11.23
N GLU A 789 0.51 27.60 -11.49
CA GLU A 789 1.29 27.62 -12.73
C GLU A 789 2.68 27.02 -12.62
N GLU A 790 3.10 26.58 -11.44
CA GLU A 790 4.50 26.26 -11.18
C GLU A 790 4.74 24.82 -10.67
N LEU A 791 3.91 23.87 -11.00
CA LEU A 791 4.22 22.46 -10.77
C LEU A 791 5.18 21.92 -11.84
N GLY A 792 6.16 22.71 -12.20
CA GLY A 792 7.35 22.20 -12.84
C GLY A 792 8.25 21.59 -11.77
N PHE A 793 8.45 20.32 -11.80
CA PHE A 793 9.52 19.68 -11.04
C PHE A 793 10.85 20.29 -11.45
N THR A 794 11.49 21.04 -10.59
CA THR A 794 12.87 21.42 -10.72
C THR A 794 13.62 21.02 -9.47
#